data_8b04393fef789f9446f7268dbec64f3e
#
_entry.id   8b04393fef789f9446f7268dbec64f3e
#
_cell.length_a   1.000
_cell.length_b   1.000
_cell.length_c   1.000
_cell.angle_alpha   90.00
_cell.angle_beta   90.00
_cell.angle_gamma   90.00
#
_symmetry.space_group_name_H-M   'P 1'
#
loop_
_entity.id
_entity.type
_entity.pdbx_description
1 polymer ?
#
loop_
_entity_poly.entity_id
_entity_poly.type
_entity_poly.pdbx_seq_one_letter_code
_entity_poly.pdbx_strand_id
1 'polypeptide(L)'
;MAAKSKHFTEVQKYVDAVLSGKKIAGKEIVQACQRFRDDLKDKRWDFRTRDADFVIGIIESTIVNMQGEALDGTPLTGKPLSLQPWQLFIVYNLLGFFFKGTAERRYKEAFVMVPRKQGKALALDTPIPTPRGWKEMRDVHVGDYVYSTTGEAVEVIAESEIFNRPMYLVEFEDGERIKASADHIWTVQTKDSRRTARRPIRGHEYYGGVRHDLRETDGWFEITTEEITKNVCKIRRDGKGREYSYRVPMPAPIQYEEKTLPLDPYTLGVWLGDGHSVDTRITCADEDKDEMMRHLSEAGHICVWHEHKNRAGDIGLDSAGHAQPNKMRNALREIGVFRNKHIPDIYLQSSVDQRMELLRGLMDTDGCCSKNGQCEFAQKSELITDQFRELLASLGIKSSKTKKAIRCNGRVCFAYSVKFYCDKTNPCFKLERKKARLKEQLADRMKAKSIVAVTPIAVEPSKCIAINSDDHLYLCGKAYTVTHNTTFVAALAWGVCLLQRQSGASCYIVAAQSKQAMQSFNFLKWNVIRMGEEKNFRILDSSMGHSFYRDFGEQGSIRIEALASNPDAQDSFNCNFAIVDEVHALKKAAQYNRFKEAMKAYTNKLIIGITTAGDSTNSFCWRRQEYCLKILNRTVKDDSMFAFIARADATEDGACDYLDPVQHEKANPSYGVTIRPSELMNDARQAQNDPQQRKDFLSRSLDIYTSALRAYFDIEEFRRSDQQYNWTIKELAKLPIVWYGGSDLAKLHDLTAGCLYGTLYNYKRPDGKTVDVDIIIPHCWFPVTAAREKAEVDQIPLFGW
;
A
#
# COMPACT_ATOMS: atom_id res chain seq x y z
N MET A 1 21.83 37.06 30.95
CA MET A 1 21.31 35.68 31.03
C MET A 1 20.73 35.34 29.69
N ALA A 2 21.29 34.38 28.94
CA ALA A 2 20.70 33.93 27.70
C ALA A 2 19.30 33.35 27.97
N ALA A 3 18.29 33.75 27.22
CA ALA A 3 16.93 33.23 27.37
C ALA A 3 16.97 31.71 27.30
N LYS A 4 16.43 31.02 28.30
CA LYS A 4 16.34 29.54 28.29
C LYS A 4 15.50 29.14 27.06
N SER A 5 16.06 28.28 26.21
CA SER A 5 15.33 27.73 25.06
C SER A 5 14.02 27.09 25.52
N LYS A 6 12.90 27.50 24.88
CA LYS A 6 11.56 26.94 25.14
C LYS A 6 11.56 25.42 24.91
N HIS A 7 12.05 24.98 23.77
CA HIS A 7 12.06 23.57 23.36
C HIS A 7 12.98 22.73 24.25
N PHE A 8 14.12 23.27 24.65
CA PHE A 8 14.97 22.56 25.61
C PHE A 8 14.29 22.36 26.98
N THR A 9 13.52 23.36 27.44
CA THR A 9 12.70 23.21 28.64
C THR A 9 11.66 22.08 28.50
N GLU A 10 11.07 21.91 27.34
CA GLU A 10 10.15 20.81 27.05
C GLU A 10 10.85 19.45 27.06
N VAL A 11 12.07 19.36 26.50
CA VAL A 11 12.89 18.14 26.56
C VAL A 11 13.24 17.79 28.02
N GLN A 12 13.63 18.77 28.84
CA GLN A 12 13.91 18.53 30.26
C GLN A 12 12.67 17.98 30.97
N LYS A 13 11.50 18.58 30.78
CA LYS A 13 10.23 18.07 31.31
C LYS A 13 9.93 16.66 30.88
N TYR A 14 10.17 16.33 29.57
CA TYR A 14 10.00 14.99 29.05
C TYR A 14 10.92 13.97 29.74
N VAL A 15 12.22 14.29 29.85
CA VAL A 15 13.21 13.45 30.52
C VAL A 15 12.84 13.23 31.99
N ASP A 16 12.47 14.28 32.71
CA ASP A 16 12.06 14.19 34.11
C ASP A 16 10.77 13.38 34.28
N ALA A 17 9.80 13.53 33.39
CA ALA A 17 8.56 12.75 33.42
C ALA A 17 8.81 11.24 33.16
N VAL A 18 9.68 10.90 32.22
CA VAL A 18 10.08 9.51 31.94
C VAL A 18 10.83 8.91 33.13
N LEU A 19 11.84 9.62 33.66
CA LEU A 19 12.68 9.11 34.73
C LEU A 19 11.97 9.05 36.09
N SER A 20 10.92 9.84 36.31
CA SER A 20 10.07 9.78 37.49
C SER A 20 8.91 8.79 37.39
N GLY A 21 8.72 8.13 36.22
CA GLY A 21 7.60 7.24 35.96
C GLY A 21 6.24 7.95 35.71
N LYS A 22 6.22 9.29 35.68
CA LYS A 22 4.99 10.05 35.33
C LYS A 22 4.55 9.84 33.89
N LYS A 23 5.52 9.62 32.98
CA LYS A 23 5.27 9.18 31.61
C LYS A 23 5.76 7.75 31.47
N ILE A 24 4.87 6.86 31.14
CA ILE A 24 5.19 5.46 30.86
C ILE A 24 6.07 5.41 29.61
N ALA A 25 7.17 4.67 29.67
CA ALA A 25 8.10 4.47 28.56
C ALA A 25 8.81 3.13 28.70
N GLY A 26 9.21 2.52 27.58
CA GLY A 26 9.99 1.29 27.55
C GLY A 26 11.36 1.46 28.21
N LYS A 27 11.94 0.36 28.65
CA LYS A 27 13.23 0.29 29.35
C LYS A 27 14.31 1.07 28.62
N GLU A 28 14.39 0.96 27.31
CA GLU A 28 15.42 1.56 26.47
C GLU A 28 15.27 3.08 26.37
N ILE A 29 14.03 3.60 26.36
CA ILE A 29 13.77 5.04 26.39
C ILE A 29 14.18 5.60 27.76
N VAL A 30 13.88 4.89 28.86
CA VAL A 30 14.31 5.29 30.21
C VAL A 30 15.84 5.36 30.29
N GLN A 31 16.53 4.36 29.72
CA GLN A 31 18.00 4.33 29.69
C GLN A 31 18.59 5.46 28.83
N ALA A 32 17.97 5.77 27.68
CA ALA A 32 18.38 6.89 26.82
C ALA A 32 18.20 8.24 27.57
N CYS A 33 17.11 8.43 28.29
CA CYS A 33 16.86 9.61 29.12
C CYS A 33 17.86 9.69 30.27
N GLN A 34 18.20 8.57 30.93
CA GLN A 34 19.22 8.53 31.97
C GLN A 34 20.60 8.89 31.43
N ARG A 35 20.98 8.31 30.23
CA ARG A 35 22.22 8.66 29.55
C ARG A 35 22.31 10.16 29.27
N PHE A 36 21.24 10.75 28.72
CA PHE A 36 21.18 12.19 28.45
C PHE A 36 21.40 13.03 29.68
N ARG A 37 20.76 12.69 30.81
CA ARG A 37 20.89 13.41 32.08
C ARG A 37 22.32 13.30 32.68
N ASP A 38 22.98 12.15 32.53
CA ASP A 38 24.33 11.92 32.95
C ASP A 38 25.34 12.69 32.07
N ASP A 39 25.13 12.66 30.75
CA ASP A 39 25.96 13.34 29.76
C ASP A 39 25.93 14.88 29.92
N LEU A 40 24.79 15.45 30.33
CA LEU A 40 24.71 16.89 30.65
C LEU A 40 25.62 17.31 31.82
N LYS A 41 26.01 16.37 32.70
CA LYS A 41 26.91 16.59 33.84
C LYS A 41 28.36 16.21 33.51
N ASP A 42 28.59 15.48 32.42
CA ASP A 42 29.89 14.99 32.04
C ASP A 42 30.75 16.09 31.44
N LYS A 43 31.89 16.37 32.12
CA LYS A 43 32.84 17.43 31.75
C LYS A 43 33.55 17.20 30.41
N ARG A 44 33.40 16.05 29.78
CA ARG A 44 33.94 15.74 28.42
C ARG A 44 33.17 16.45 27.34
N TRP A 45 31.92 16.86 27.62
CA TRP A 45 31.00 17.43 26.64
C TRP A 45 30.68 18.87 26.95
N ASP A 46 30.58 19.69 25.89
CA ASP A 46 29.89 20.97 25.91
C ASP A 46 28.48 20.76 25.34
N PHE A 47 27.46 21.08 26.13
CA PHE A 47 26.08 21.05 25.63
C PHE A 47 25.63 22.43 25.20
N ARG A 48 25.21 22.57 23.95
CA ARG A 48 24.78 23.82 23.30
C ARG A 48 23.44 23.63 22.64
N THR A 49 22.46 24.49 22.95
CA THR A 49 21.11 24.37 22.40
C THR A 49 20.99 24.98 20.99
N ARG A 50 21.91 25.85 20.60
CA ARG A 50 21.85 26.69 19.41
C ARG A 50 21.56 25.91 18.11
N ASP A 51 22.27 24.83 17.85
CA ASP A 51 22.14 24.08 16.60
C ASP A 51 20.83 23.30 16.56
N ALA A 52 20.42 22.71 17.69
CA ALA A 52 19.13 22.06 17.83
C ALA A 52 17.96 23.05 17.70
N ASP A 53 18.04 24.21 18.39
CA ASP A 53 17.03 25.27 18.31
C ASP A 53 16.90 25.79 16.87
N PHE A 54 18.02 25.94 16.14
CA PHE A 54 18.02 26.35 14.76
C PHE A 54 17.26 25.36 13.87
N VAL A 55 17.58 24.06 13.97
CA VAL A 55 16.95 23.01 13.15
C VAL A 55 15.46 22.88 13.48
N ILE A 56 15.09 22.90 14.76
CA ILE A 56 13.69 22.86 15.21
C ILE A 56 12.94 24.10 14.68
N GLY A 57 13.53 25.28 14.84
CA GLY A 57 12.94 26.53 14.36
C GLY A 57 12.73 26.53 12.83
N ILE A 58 13.68 26.00 12.07
CA ILE A 58 13.53 25.83 10.61
C ILE A 58 12.39 24.85 10.30
N ILE A 59 12.35 23.69 10.96
CA ILE A 59 11.30 22.71 10.73
C ILE A 59 9.92 23.32 11.02
N GLU A 60 9.73 23.91 12.19
CA GLU A 60 8.44 24.45 12.62
C GLU A 60 8.00 25.70 11.85
N SER A 61 8.95 26.49 11.29
CA SER A 61 8.65 27.69 10.52
C SER A 61 8.48 27.45 9.02
N THR A 62 9.11 26.41 8.46
CA THR A 62 9.15 26.20 7.01
C THR A 62 8.44 24.92 6.58
N ILE A 63 8.42 23.90 7.42
CA ILE A 63 7.79 22.63 7.10
C ILE A 63 6.38 22.60 7.66
N VAL A 64 5.43 22.28 6.81
CA VAL A 64 4.05 22.10 7.19
C VAL A 64 3.62 20.65 6.97
N ASN A 65 2.64 20.22 7.75
CA ASN A 65 2.04 18.92 7.58
C ASN A 65 1.40 18.85 6.19
N MET A 66 1.83 17.89 5.38
CA MET A 66 1.20 17.61 4.11
C MET A 66 -0.16 16.93 4.34
N GLN A 67 -0.34 16.29 5.51
CA GLN A 67 -1.51 15.52 5.89
C GLN A 67 -1.53 15.21 7.39
N GLY A 68 -2.64 14.67 7.89
CA GLY A 68 -2.83 14.19 9.27
C GLY A 68 -3.89 14.97 10.04
N GLU A 69 -4.29 14.42 11.19
CA GLU A 69 -5.25 15.00 12.13
C GLU A 69 -4.73 14.86 13.57
N ALA A 70 -5.15 15.78 14.44
CA ALA A 70 -5.02 15.64 15.89
C ALA A 70 -6.05 14.61 16.41
N LEU A 71 -5.88 14.13 17.67
CA LEU A 71 -6.83 13.17 18.26
C LEU A 71 -8.27 13.67 18.37
N ASP A 72 -8.48 14.98 18.37
CA ASP A 72 -9.79 15.63 18.36
C ASP A 72 -10.42 15.73 16.96
N GLY A 73 -9.75 15.17 15.93
CA GLY A 73 -10.19 15.23 14.54
C GLY A 73 -9.83 16.55 13.82
N THR A 74 -9.06 17.44 14.45
CA THR A 74 -8.65 18.69 13.80
C THR A 74 -7.64 18.42 12.68
N PRO A 75 -7.91 18.81 11.41
CA PRO A 75 -6.96 18.62 10.31
C PRO A 75 -5.63 19.32 10.55
N LEU A 76 -4.52 18.62 10.31
CA LEU A 76 -3.16 19.14 10.43
C LEU A 76 -2.58 19.65 9.10
N THR A 77 -3.21 19.32 7.97
CA THR A 77 -2.75 19.71 6.62
C THR A 77 -2.55 21.23 6.53
N GLY A 78 -1.37 21.62 6.09
CA GLY A 78 -1.00 23.03 5.96
C GLY A 78 -0.70 23.75 7.28
N LYS A 79 -0.89 23.11 8.42
CA LYS A 79 -0.44 23.63 9.71
C LYS A 79 1.06 23.35 9.88
N PRO A 80 1.81 24.23 10.54
CA PRO A 80 3.22 24.02 10.84
C PRO A 80 3.45 22.64 11.50
N LEU A 81 4.52 21.96 11.09
CA LEU A 81 4.92 20.70 11.70
C LEU A 81 5.48 20.99 13.10
N SER A 82 4.71 20.71 14.15
CA SER A 82 5.14 20.84 15.55
C SER A 82 5.74 19.52 16.02
N LEU A 83 6.98 19.57 16.52
CA LEU A 83 7.68 18.37 16.96
C LEU A 83 7.20 17.94 18.37
N GLN A 84 6.95 16.65 18.52
CA GLN A 84 6.60 16.03 19.80
C GLN A 84 7.81 16.05 20.77
N PRO A 85 7.62 16.04 22.10
CA PRO A 85 8.72 16.09 23.07
C PRO A 85 9.78 15.00 22.89
N TRP A 86 9.41 13.78 22.45
CA TRP A 86 10.36 12.71 22.17
C TRP A 86 11.15 12.97 20.89
N GLN A 87 10.58 13.63 19.89
CA GLN A 87 11.26 14.05 18.66
C GLN A 87 12.26 15.18 18.97
N LEU A 88 11.84 16.17 19.79
CA LEU A 88 12.74 17.19 20.31
C LEU A 88 13.91 16.57 21.06
N PHE A 89 13.66 15.55 21.89
CA PHE A 89 14.70 14.82 22.63
C PHE A 89 15.75 14.21 21.69
N ILE A 90 15.33 13.61 20.58
CA ILE A 90 16.25 13.07 19.56
C ILE A 90 17.09 14.19 18.95
N VAL A 91 16.46 15.29 18.52
CA VAL A 91 17.16 16.43 17.86
C VAL A 91 18.19 17.05 18.81
N TYR A 92 17.86 17.28 20.10
CA TYR A 92 18.80 17.83 21.07
C TYR A 92 19.95 16.88 21.41
N ASN A 93 19.73 15.57 21.43
CA ASN A 93 20.84 14.64 21.56
C ASN A 93 21.78 14.74 20.35
N LEU A 94 21.27 14.64 19.13
CA LEU A 94 22.08 14.58 17.93
C LEU A 94 22.87 15.86 17.66
N LEU A 95 22.32 17.02 18.00
CA LEU A 95 22.86 18.31 17.60
C LEU A 95 23.38 19.16 18.78
N GLY A 96 23.10 18.77 20.05
CA GLY A 96 23.41 19.55 21.22
C GLY A 96 24.75 19.23 21.88
N PHE A 97 25.28 18.01 21.73
CA PHE A 97 26.53 17.62 22.40
C PHE A 97 27.76 17.77 21.50
N PHE A 98 28.79 18.43 22.01
CA PHE A 98 30.08 18.67 21.35
C PHE A 98 31.24 18.19 22.25
N PHE A 99 32.37 17.79 21.63
CA PHE A 99 33.60 17.60 22.36
C PHE A 99 34.01 18.94 22.96
N LYS A 100 34.42 18.88 24.23
CA LYS A 100 34.71 20.07 25.01
C LYS A 100 35.71 21.02 24.35
N GLY A 101 35.34 22.27 24.21
CA GLY A 101 36.19 23.31 23.61
C GLY A 101 36.29 23.23 22.08
N THR A 102 35.54 22.38 21.40
CA THR A 102 35.57 22.20 19.94
C THR A 102 34.21 22.53 19.28
N ALA A 103 34.22 22.58 17.96
CA ALA A 103 33.01 22.61 17.13
C ALA A 103 32.58 21.21 16.62
N GLU A 104 33.25 20.17 17.10
CA GLU A 104 32.99 18.81 16.69
C GLU A 104 31.85 18.20 17.50
N ARG A 105 30.78 17.74 16.81
CA ARG A 105 29.65 17.06 17.43
C ARG A 105 30.03 15.67 17.91
N ARG A 106 29.52 15.29 19.07
CA ARG A 106 29.74 13.98 19.69
C ARG A 106 29.17 12.86 18.82
N TYR A 107 27.86 12.93 18.49
CA TYR A 107 27.19 11.86 17.80
C TYR A 107 27.45 11.89 16.29
N LYS A 108 27.92 10.76 15.76
CA LYS A 108 28.23 10.53 14.34
C LYS A 108 27.25 9.56 13.70
N GLU A 109 26.57 8.80 14.54
CA GLU A 109 25.66 7.76 14.14
C GLU A 109 24.46 7.69 15.07
N ALA A 110 23.27 7.44 14.53
CA ALA A 110 22.04 7.25 15.28
C ALA A 110 21.25 6.05 14.78
N PHE A 111 20.62 5.35 15.72
CA PHE A 111 19.67 4.30 15.46
C PHE A 111 18.36 4.64 16.17
N VAL A 112 17.29 4.84 15.38
CA VAL A 112 15.97 5.22 15.86
C VAL A 112 14.99 4.13 15.47
N MET A 113 14.48 3.41 16.45
CA MET A 113 13.52 2.34 16.27
C MET A 113 12.21 2.76 16.94
N VAL A 114 11.16 2.90 16.13
CA VAL A 114 9.83 3.34 16.57
C VAL A 114 8.75 2.64 15.74
N PRO A 115 7.61 2.24 16.34
CA PRO A 115 6.51 1.61 15.64
C PRO A 115 5.94 2.47 14.50
N ARG A 116 5.34 1.81 13.51
CA ARG A 116 4.65 2.49 12.40
C ARG A 116 3.35 3.09 12.89
N LYS A 117 2.90 4.15 12.30
CA LYS A 117 1.51 4.57 12.07
C LYS A 117 1.37 6.06 11.84
N GLN A 118 0.99 6.42 10.61
CA GLN A 118 0.39 7.72 10.25
C GLN A 118 -0.14 7.62 8.81
N GLY A 119 -1.48 7.54 8.56
CA GLY A 119 -1.99 7.31 7.22
C GLY A 119 -3.43 7.77 6.98
N LYS A 120 -3.81 7.83 5.73
CA LYS A 120 -5.07 8.25 5.08
C LYS A 120 -6.04 7.08 5.01
N ALA A 121 -7.38 7.32 5.11
CA ALA A 121 -8.33 6.24 5.23
C ALA A 121 -9.57 6.36 4.32
N LEU A 122 -10.09 5.20 3.87
CA LEU A 122 -11.42 5.00 3.27
C LEU A 122 -12.35 4.33 4.26
N ALA A 123 -13.67 4.55 4.12
CA ALA A 123 -14.67 3.89 4.97
C ALA A 123 -14.62 2.35 4.84
N LEU A 124 -14.93 1.64 5.93
CA LEU A 124 -14.83 0.18 6.01
C LEU A 124 -15.74 -0.57 5.04
N ASP A 125 -16.85 0.02 4.65
CA ASP A 125 -17.84 -0.51 3.70
C ASP A 125 -17.48 -0.19 2.23
N THR A 126 -16.31 0.43 1.98
CA THR A 126 -15.85 0.71 0.62
C THR A 126 -15.52 -0.60 -0.11
N PRO A 127 -16.16 -0.90 -1.26
CA PRO A 127 -15.85 -2.10 -2.03
C PRO A 127 -14.45 -2.01 -2.63
N ILE A 128 -13.67 -3.08 -2.50
CA ILE A 128 -12.31 -3.20 -3.04
C ILE A 128 -12.28 -4.39 -3.99
N PRO A 129 -11.88 -4.20 -5.26
CA PRO A 129 -11.75 -5.29 -6.23
C PRO A 129 -10.51 -6.13 -5.94
N THR A 130 -10.68 -7.46 -5.89
CA THR A 130 -9.60 -8.42 -5.67
C THR A 130 -9.65 -9.55 -6.72
N PRO A 131 -8.56 -10.31 -6.94
CA PRO A 131 -8.58 -11.46 -7.84
C PRO A 131 -9.60 -12.56 -7.46
N ARG A 132 -10.04 -12.57 -6.20
CA ARG A 132 -11.03 -13.52 -5.67
C ARG A 132 -12.45 -12.95 -5.58
N GLY A 133 -12.71 -11.81 -6.23
CA GLY A 133 -13.98 -11.10 -6.19
C GLY A 133 -13.93 -9.84 -5.32
N TRP A 134 -15.11 -9.30 -5.03
CA TRP A 134 -15.25 -8.07 -4.24
C TRP A 134 -15.09 -8.36 -2.75
N LYS A 135 -14.23 -7.59 -2.07
CA LYS A 135 -14.16 -7.48 -0.61
C LYS A 135 -14.59 -6.09 -0.18
N GLU A 136 -15.05 -5.92 1.05
CA GLU A 136 -15.14 -4.61 1.67
C GLU A 136 -13.77 -4.21 2.24
N MET A 137 -13.50 -2.90 2.38
CA MET A 137 -12.25 -2.41 2.94
C MET A 137 -11.93 -3.04 4.30
N ARG A 138 -12.96 -3.38 5.11
CA ARG A 138 -12.79 -4.07 6.40
C ARG A 138 -12.15 -5.45 6.27
N ASP A 139 -12.41 -6.15 5.17
CA ASP A 139 -12.01 -7.54 4.92
C ASP A 139 -10.73 -7.65 4.06
N VAL A 140 -10.10 -6.53 3.73
CA VAL A 140 -8.84 -6.50 2.99
C VAL A 140 -7.68 -6.47 3.98
N HIS A 141 -6.79 -7.46 3.92
CA HIS A 141 -5.67 -7.66 4.85
C HIS A 141 -4.33 -7.73 4.12
N VAL A 142 -3.24 -7.60 4.87
CA VAL A 142 -1.87 -7.81 4.36
C VAL A 142 -1.74 -9.21 3.78
N GLY A 143 -1.15 -9.31 2.58
CA GLY A 143 -1.06 -10.55 1.81
C GLY A 143 -2.25 -10.80 0.88
N ASP A 144 -3.33 -10.01 0.98
CA ASP A 144 -4.35 -9.97 -0.07
C ASP A 144 -3.81 -9.27 -1.32
N TYR A 145 -4.46 -9.53 -2.44
CA TYR A 145 -4.17 -8.84 -3.71
C TYR A 145 -5.32 -7.93 -4.07
N VAL A 146 -5.00 -6.70 -4.46
CA VAL A 146 -5.93 -5.69 -4.99
C VAL A 146 -5.43 -5.20 -6.34
N TYR A 147 -6.26 -4.48 -7.10
CA TYR A 147 -5.83 -4.01 -8.42
C TYR A 147 -5.25 -2.60 -8.37
N SER A 148 -4.12 -2.41 -9.08
CA SER A 148 -3.47 -1.11 -9.31
C SER A 148 -4.09 -0.36 -10.48
N THR A 149 -3.61 0.85 -10.75
CA THR A 149 -4.03 1.66 -11.92
C THR A 149 -3.74 1.01 -13.27
N THR A 150 -2.74 0.11 -13.33
CA THR A 150 -2.40 -0.66 -14.53
C THR A 150 -3.36 -1.82 -14.79
N GLY A 151 -4.28 -2.09 -13.86
CA GLY A 151 -5.19 -3.23 -13.92
C GLY A 151 -4.56 -4.55 -13.46
N GLU A 152 -3.30 -4.56 -13.05
CA GLU A 152 -2.59 -5.74 -12.53
C GLU A 152 -2.90 -5.95 -11.05
N ALA A 153 -2.91 -7.20 -10.62
CA ALA A 153 -3.05 -7.55 -9.21
C ALA A 153 -1.74 -7.27 -8.47
N VAL A 154 -1.81 -6.49 -7.39
CA VAL A 154 -0.68 -6.09 -6.54
C VAL A 154 -0.95 -6.46 -5.10
N GLU A 155 0.09 -6.91 -4.40
CA GLU A 155 -0.02 -7.35 -3.02
C GLU A 155 -0.27 -6.17 -2.06
N VAL A 156 -1.15 -6.36 -1.10
CA VAL A 156 -1.33 -5.47 0.05
C VAL A 156 -0.19 -5.75 1.04
N ILE A 157 0.76 -4.82 1.11
CA ILE A 157 1.98 -4.97 1.94
C ILE A 157 1.85 -4.36 3.33
N ALA A 158 0.85 -3.55 3.56
CA ALA A 158 0.50 -3.03 4.87
C ALA A 158 -0.96 -2.59 4.92
N GLU A 159 -1.55 -2.62 6.10
CA GLU A 159 -2.87 -2.06 6.39
C GLU A 159 -2.80 -1.20 7.65
N SER A 160 -3.69 -0.21 7.76
CA SER A 160 -3.85 0.56 8.98
C SER A 160 -4.87 -0.11 9.89
N GLU A 161 -4.88 0.29 11.15
CA GLU A 161 -6.04 0.12 12.00
C GLU A 161 -7.27 0.88 11.46
N ILE A 162 -8.42 0.58 12.06
CA ILE A 162 -9.68 1.25 11.75
C ILE A 162 -9.70 2.60 12.48
N PHE A 163 -9.88 3.70 11.72
CA PHE A 163 -9.98 5.05 12.24
C PHE A 163 -11.42 5.56 12.18
N ASN A 164 -11.91 6.21 13.22
CA ASN A 164 -13.14 6.97 13.18
C ASN A 164 -12.80 8.42 12.83
N ARG A 165 -13.09 8.85 11.61
CA ARG A 165 -12.70 10.17 11.06
C ARG A 165 -13.89 10.94 10.49
N PRO A 166 -13.82 12.30 10.44
CA PRO A 166 -14.72 13.09 9.60
C PRO A 166 -14.61 12.63 8.15
N MET A 167 -15.73 12.18 7.61
CA MET A 167 -15.78 11.62 6.27
C MET A 167 -16.52 12.56 5.31
N TYR A 168 -16.21 12.41 4.04
CA TYR A 168 -16.88 13.07 2.94
C TYR A 168 -17.41 12.03 1.96
N LEU A 169 -18.61 12.25 1.50
CA LEU A 169 -19.15 11.50 0.37
C LEU A 169 -18.68 12.18 -0.92
N VAL A 170 -17.81 11.52 -1.63
CA VAL A 170 -17.29 11.95 -2.95
C VAL A 170 -18.13 11.27 -4.02
N GLU A 171 -18.88 12.08 -4.79
CA GLU A 171 -19.74 11.60 -5.88
C GLU A 171 -19.09 11.87 -7.22
N PHE A 172 -19.13 10.87 -8.10
CA PHE A 172 -18.57 10.93 -9.44
C PHE A 172 -19.67 11.02 -10.52
N GLU A 173 -19.34 11.53 -11.70
CA GLU A 173 -20.29 11.72 -12.81
C GLU A 173 -20.92 10.42 -13.34
N ASP A 174 -20.29 9.28 -13.08
CA ASP A 174 -20.80 7.96 -13.38
C ASP A 174 -21.79 7.44 -12.31
N GLY A 175 -22.01 8.20 -11.24
CA GLY A 175 -22.89 7.84 -10.12
C GLY A 175 -22.20 7.02 -9.03
N GLU A 176 -20.88 6.76 -9.14
CA GLU A 176 -20.10 6.15 -8.07
C GLU A 176 -20.05 7.09 -6.86
N ARG A 177 -20.06 6.49 -5.67
CA ARG A 177 -20.04 7.20 -4.39
C ARG A 177 -19.02 6.52 -3.48
N ILE A 178 -18.00 7.27 -3.08
CA ILE A 178 -16.92 6.79 -2.20
C ILE A 178 -16.88 7.66 -0.97
N LYS A 179 -16.86 7.03 0.21
CA LYS A 179 -16.67 7.69 1.48
C LYS A 179 -15.17 7.75 1.78
N ALA A 180 -14.61 8.95 1.83
CA ALA A 180 -13.19 9.19 2.07
C ALA A 180 -12.99 10.20 3.20
N SER A 181 -11.90 10.06 3.96
CA SER A 181 -11.55 11.03 5.01
C SER A 181 -11.17 12.39 4.41
N ALA A 182 -11.23 13.45 5.22
CA ALA A 182 -10.92 14.83 4.82
C ALA A 182 -9.54 14.95 4.18
N ASP A 183 -8.57 14.26 4.73
CA ASP A 183 -7.16 14.21 4.35
C ASP A 183 -6.83 13.18 3.25
N HIS A 184 -7.84 12.40 2.82
CA HIS A 184 -7.66 11.42 1.76
C HIS A 184 -7.27 12.12 0.45
N ILE A 185 -6.20 11.65 -0.20
CA ILE A 185 -5.65 12.25 -1.43
C ILE A 185 -6.23 11.57 -2.66
N TRP A 186 -6.55 12.43 -3.63
CA TRP A 186 -6.97 12.07 -4.96
C TRP A 186 -5.95 12.57 -5.98
N THR A 187 -5.53 11.73 -6.89
CA THR A 187 -4.81 12.16 -8.09
C THR A 187 -5.83 12.74 -9.06
N VAL A 188 -5.74 14.04 -9.32
CA VAL A 188 -6.74 14.77 -10.10
C VAL A 188 -6.12 15.57 -11.24
N GLN A 189 -6.98 16.00 -12.16
CA GLN A 189 -6.63 16.89 -13.26
C GLN A 189 -7.75 17.92 -13.45
N THR A 190 -7.39 19.18 -13.77
CA THR A 190 -8.33 20.24 -14.12
C THR A 190 -8.24 20.56 -15.61
N LYS A 191 -9.17 21.38 -16.12
CA LYS A 191 -9.09 21.92 -17.49
C LYS A 191 -7.85 22.78 -17.68
N ASP A 192 -7.53 23.59 -16.69
CA ASP A 192 -6.41 24.51 -16.72
C ASP A 192 -5.08 23.76 -16.59
N SER A 193 -5.00 22.72 -15.71
CA SER A 193 -3.78 21.92 -15.58
C SER A 193 -3.40 21.20 -16.87
N ARG A 194 -4.37 20.63 -17.60
CA ARG A 194 -4.14 20.02 -18.91
C ARG A 194 -3.68 21.02 -19.97
N ARG A 195 -4.29 22.21 -19.97
CA ARG A 195 -3.92 23.28 -20.92
C ARG A 195 -2.52 23.78 -20.63
N THR A 196 -2.15 23.90 -19.37
CA THR A 196 -0.83 24.33 -18.94
C THR A 196 0.23 23.27 -19.22
N ALA A 197 -0.05 21.98 -19.02
CA ALA A 197 0.85 20.90 -19.38
C ALA A 197 1.27 20.89 -20.85
N ARG A 198 0.36 21.33 -21.74
CA ARG A 198 0.60 21.40 -23.21
C ARG A 198 1.29 22.67 -23.69
N ARG A 199 1.58 23.64 -22.80
CA ARG A 199 2.25 24.90 -23.20
C ARG A 199 3.76 24.72 -23.34
N PRO A 200 4.41 25.25 -24.43
CA PRO A 200 5.84 25.01 -24.66
C PRO A 200 6.78 25.67 -23.66
N ILE A 201 6.36 26.72 -22.96
CA ILE A 201 7.25 27.59 -22.16
C ILE A 201 6.97 27.54 -20.65
N ARG A 202 5.75 27.22 -20.20
CA ARG A 202 5.36 27.19 -18.78
C ARG A 202 4.38 26.07 -18.51
N GLY A 203 4.88 24.89 -18.16
CA GLY A 203 4.08 23.71 -17.88
C GLY A 203 3.65 23.57 -16.41
N HIS A 204 3.47 24.68 -15.67
CA HIS A 204 3.10 24.63 -14.26
C HIS A 204 1.91 25.54 -13.93
N GLU A 205 1.14 25.17 -12.93
CA GLU A 205 0.06 25.97 -12.31
C GLU A 205 0.05 25.74 -10.80
N TYR A 206 -0.67 26.63 -10.08
CA TYR A 206 -0.82 26.56 -8.62
C TYR A 206 -2.21 26.02 -8.28
N TYR A 207 -2.26 24.93 -7.50
CA TYR A 207 -3.46 24.36 -6.94
C TYR A 207 -3.28 24.17 -5.44
N GLY A 208 -4.24 24.62 -4.63
CA GLY A 208 -4.11 24.58 -3.17
C GLY A 208 -2.90 25.38 -2.64
N GLY A 209 -2.42 26.40 -3.39
CA GLY A 209 -1.21 27.14 -3.06
C GLY A 209 0.12 26.47 -3.45
N VAL A 210 0.06 25.28 -4.07
CA VAL A 210 1.22 24.49 -4.51
C VAL A 210 1.41 24.62 -6.03
N ARG A 211 2.67 24.77 -6.45
CA ARG A 211 3.07 24.69 -7.87
C ARG A 211 3.22 23.24 -8.29
N HIS A 212 2.58 22.86 -9.39
CA HIS A 212 2.68 21.53 -9.99
C HIS A 212 3.41 21.61 -11.33
N ASP A 213 4.39 20.73 -11.59
CA ASP A 213 4.94 20.53 -12.92
C ASP A 213 4.02 19.58 -13.70
N LEU A 214 3.15 20.22 -14.49
CA LEU A 214 2.06 19.52 -15.16
C LEU A 214 2.46 18.88 -16.49
N ARG A 215 3.70 19.09 -16.98
CA ARG A 215 4.17 18.46 -18.22
C ARG A 215 4.53 17.02 -18.01
N GLU A 216 5.33 16.73 -16.98
CA GLU A 216 5.78 15.36 -16.66
C GLU A 216 4.63 14.46 -16.29
N THR A 217 3.58 15.03 -15.68
CA THR A 217 2.38 14.31 -15.24
C THR A 217 1.19 14.40 -16.20
N ASP A 218 1.38 14.96 -17.40
CA ASP A 218 0.27 15.28 -18.34
C ASP A 218 -0.88 16.07 -17.68
N GLY A 219 -0.56 16.91 -16.73
CA GLY A 219 -1.51 17.74 -15.98
C GLY A 219 -2.17 17.07 -14.78
N TRP A 220 -1.74 15.88 -14.37
CA TRP A 220 -2.18 15.24 -13.14
C TRP A 220 -1.44 15.79 -11.92
N PHE A 221 -2.14 15.94 -10.79
CA PHE A 221 -1.58 16.38 -9.52
C PHE A 221 -2.43 15.86 -8.35
N GLU A 222 -1.86 15.89 -7.16
CA GLU A 222 -2.51 15.39 -5.94
C GLU A 222 -3.21 16.51 -5.17
N ILE A 223 -4.40 16.22 -4.62
CA ILE A 223 -5.20 17.14 -3.82
C ILE A 223 -6.05 16.38 -2.80
N THR A 224 -6.28 16.94 -1.62
CA THR A 224 -7.08 16.31 -0.58
C THR A 224 -8.59 16.42 -0.84
N THR A 225 -9.38 15.52 -0.22
CA THR A 225 -10.85 15.56 -0.29
C THR A 225 -11.38 16.93 0.17
N GLU A 226 -10.85 17.46 1.28
CA GLU A 226 -11.27 18.75 1.81
C GLU A 226 -10.94 19.91 0.85
N GLU A 227 -9.79 19.90 0.20
CA GLU A 227 -9.45 20.96 -0.77
C GLU A 227 -10.33 20.93 -2.01
N ILE A 228 -10.77 19.75 -2.43
CA ILE A 228 -11.74 19.61 -3.53
C ILE A 228 -13.03 20.34 -3.20
N THR A 229 -13.50 20.33 -1.93
CA THR A 229 -14.77 20.99 -1.53
C THR A 229 -14.81 22.47 -1.86
N LYS A 230 -13.65 23.16 -1.84
CA LYS A 230 -13.53 24.60 -2.06
C LYS A 230 -13.90 25.03 -3.47
N ASN A 231 -13.83 24.12 -4.46
CA ASN A 231 -14.06 24.46 -5.86
C ASN A 231 -14.49 23.25 -6.73
N VAL A 232 -15.51 22.50 -6.28
CA VAL A 232 -16.00 21.30 -6.99
C VAL A 232 -16.50 21.61 -8.39
N CYS A 233 -17.22 22.72 -8.57
CA CYS A 233 -17.78 23.12 -9.86
C CYS A 233 -17.86 24.64 -10.03
N LYS A 234 -17.84 25.08 -11.28
CA LYS A 234 -18.05 26.47 -11.69
C LYS A 234 -19.29 26.55 -12.60
N ILE A 235 -20.05 27.64 -12.52
CA ILE A 235 -21.10 27.91 -13.49
C ILE A 235 -20.42 28.30 -14.81
N ARG A 236 -20.85 27.71 -15.92
CA ARG A 236 -20.34 28.09 -17.25
C ARG A 236 -20.63 29.55 -17.56
N ARG A 237 -19.73 30.18 -18.35
CA ARG A 237 -19.90 31.58 -18.76
C ARG A 237 -21.21 31.90 -19.49
N ASP A 238 -21.82 30.90 -20.12
CA ASP A 238 -23.11 31.00 -20.80
C ASP A 238 -24.32 30.87 -19.86
N GLY A 239 -24.09 30.65 -18.55
CA GLY A 239 -25.12 30.42 -17.54
C GLY A 239 -25.92 29.12 -17.70
N LYS A 240 -25.67 28.33 -18.73
CA LYS A 240 -26.50 27.15 -19.10
C LYS A 240 -25.98 25.81 -18.60
N GLY A 241 -25.17 25.81 -17.54
CA GLY A 241 -24.70 24.53 -16.98
C GLY A 241 -23.54 24.67 -16.01
N ARG A 242 -23.17 23.52 -15.38
CA ARG A 242 -22.03 23.42 -14.46
C ARG A 242 -20.82 22.85 -15.21
N GLU A 243 -19.63 23.32 -14.89
CA GLU A 243 -18.35 22.76 -15.30
C GLU A 243 -17.66 22.24 -14.04
N TYR A 244 -17.44 20.93 -13.96
CA TYR A 244 -16.77 20.30 -12.82
C TYR A 244 -15.27 20.56 -12.90
N SER A 245 -14.69 20.95 -11.76
CA SER A 245 -13.30 21.42 -11.70
C SER A 245 -12.31 20.27 -11.78
N TYR A 246 -12.58 19.16 -11.10
CA TYR A 246 -11.65 18.05 -10.90
C TYR A 246 -12.12 16.76 -11.54
N ARG A 247 -11.18 15.98 -12.09
CA ARG A 247 -11.43 14.64 -12.59
C ARG A 247 -10.31 13.70 -12.14
N VAL A 248 -10.63 12.43 -11.87
CA VAL A 248 -9.68 11.35 -11.53
C VAL A 248 -9.41 10.50 -12.77
N PRO A 249 -8.25 9.80 -12.88
CA PRO A 249 -7.95 8.93 -14.00
C PRO A 249 -8.88 7.71 -14.03
N MET A 250 -9.12 7.16 -15.22
CA MET A 250 -9.67 5.82 -15.37
C MET A 250 -8.54 4.81 -15.30
N PRO A 251 -8.75 3.63 -14.68
CA PRO A 251 -7.75 2.55 -14.70
C PRO A 251 -7.61 1.95 -16.09
N ALA A 252 -6.51 1.24 -16.31
CA ALA A 252 -6.40 0.30 -17.43
C ALA A 252 -7.37 -0.90 -17.23
N PRO A 253 -7.65 -1.70 -18.26
CA PRO A 253 -8.46 -2.90 -18.12
C PRO A 253 -7.89 -3.85 -17.07
N ILE A 254 -8.75 -4.36 -16.19
CA ILE A 254 -8.37 -5.30 -15.13
C ILE A 254 -7.85 -6.60 -15.73
N GLN A 255 -6.70 -7.07 -15.31
CA GLN A 255 -6.04 -8.28 -15.81
C GLN A 255 -6.49 -9.51 -15.00
N TYR A 256 -7.71 -9.98 -15.26
CA TYR A 256 -8.14 -11.29 -14.73
C TYR A 256 -7.51 -12.42 -15.56
N GLU A 257 -7.34 -13.58 -14.96
CA GLU A 257 -6.89 -14.79 -15.66
C GLU A 257 -7.92 -15.27 -16.68
N GLU A 258 -7.45 -15.90 -17.75
CA GLU A 258 -8.30 -16.59 -18.69
C GLU A 258 -9.02 -17.77 -18.04
N LYS A 259 -10.33 -17.88 -18.27
CA LYS A 259 -11.17 -18.93 -17.66
C LYS A 259 -11.72 -19.87 -18.70
N THR A 260 -11.81 -21.13 -18.33
CA THR A 260 -12.60 -22.10 -19.12
C THR A 260 -14.08 -21.82 -18.88
N LEU A 261 -14.75 -21.25 -19.87
CA LEU A 261 -16.15 -20.85 -19.80
C LEU A 261 -17.05 -21.92 -20.42
N PRO A 262 -18.19 -22.28 -19.79
CA PRO A 262 -19.12 -23.30 -20.31
C PRO A 262 -19.77 -22.91 -21.63
N LEU A 263 -19.89 -21.61 -21.94
CA LEU A 263 -20.41 -21.07 -23.17
C LEU A 263 -19.48 -19.96 -23.68
N ASP A 264 -19.29 -19.90 -25.01
CA ASP A 264 -18.54 -18.81 -25.62
C ASP A 264 -19.07 -17.43 -25.18
N PRO A 265 -18.19 -16.47 -24.76
CA PRO A 265 -18.62 -15.19 -24.21
C PRO A 265 -19.46 -14.34 -25.18
N TYR A 266 -19.10 -14.34 -26.48
CA TYR A 266 -19.86 -13.60 -27.47
C TYR A 266 -21.28 -14.18 -27.62
N THR A 267 -21.39 -15.51 -27.71
CA THR A 267 -22.67 -16.22 -27.79
C THR A 267 -23.55 -15.96 -26.58
N LEU A 268 -22.95 -15.97 -25.36
CA LEU A 268 -23.68 -15.59 -24.14
C LEU A 268 -24.19 -14.15 -24.21
N GLY A 269 -23.36 -13.20 -24.64
CA GLY A 269 -23.74 -11.81 -24.82
C GLY A 269 -24.91 -11.62 -25.75
N VAL A 270 -24.87 -12.25 -26.94
CA VAL A 270 -25.96 -12.24 -27.91
C VAL A 270 -27.23 -12.83 -27.34
N TRP A 271 -27.14 -13.96 -26.62
CA TRP A 271 -28.35 -14.60 -26.03
C TRP A 271 -28.92 -13.80 -24.87
N LEU A 272 -28.10 -13.15 -24.07
CA LEU A 272 -28.56 -12.28 -22.98
C LEU A 272 -29.33 -11.06 -23.51
N GLY A 273 -28.94 -10.50 -24.66
CA GLY A 273 -29.69 -9.45 -25.34
C GLY A 273 -30.96 -10.01 -25.95
N ASP A 274 -30.90 -10.51 -27.16
CA ASP A 274 -32.06 -10.85 -27.98
C ASP A 274 -32.47 -12.34 -27.94
N GLY A 275 -31.86 -13.18 -27.06
CA GLY A 275 -32.23 -14.58 -26.89
C GLY A 275 -33.56 -14.80 -26.18
N HIS A 276 -34.21 -15.89 -26.46
CA HIS A 276 -35.42 -16.31 -25.77
C HIS A 276 -35.08 -16.91 -24.38
N SER A 277 -35.67 -16.43 -23.32
CA SER A 277 -35.37 -16.87 -21.94
C SER A 277 -35.66 -18.35 -21.70
N VAL A 278 -36.47 -18.98 -22.51
CA VAL A 278 -36.97 -20.36 -22.34
C VAL A 278 -36.36 -21.36 -23.33
N ASP A 279 -35.59 -20.88 -24.31
CA ASP A 279 -34.90 -21.74 -25.27
C ASP A 279 -33.59 -21.11 -25.81
N THR A 280 -32.98 -21.69 -26.84
CA THR A 280 -31.68 -21.26 -27.37
C THR A 280 -31.84 -20.40 -28.63
N ARG A 281 -33.04 -19.94 -28.98
CA ARG A 281 -33.26 -19.07 -30.12
C ARG A 281 -32.89 -17.64 -29.81
N ILE A 282 -32.40 -16.94 -30.80
CA ILE A 282 -32.01 -15.54 -30.76
C ILE A 282 -32.76 -14.81 -31.86
N THR A 283 -33.53 -13.78 -31.53
CA THR A 283 -34.19 -12.94 -32.52
C THR A 283 -33.15 -12.04 -33.19
N CYS A 284 -33.14 -11.99 -34.51
CA CYS A 284 -32.18 -11.23 -35.30
C CYS A 284 -32.88 -10.52 -36.46
N ALA A 285 -32.43 -9.29 -36.77
CA ALA A 285 -32.89 -8.57 -37.94
C ALA A 285 -32.34 -9.22 -39.22
N ASP A 286 -33.15 -9.19 -40.34
CA ASP A 286 -32.71 -9.79 -41.62
C ASP A 286 -31.39 -9.19 -42.14
N GLU A 287 -31.17 -7.90 -41.90
CA GLU A 287 -29.92 -7.20 -42.29
C GLU A 287 -28.67 -7.70 -41.60
N ASP A 288 -28.76 -8.27 -40.38
CA ASP A 288 -27.65 -8.76 -39.57
C ASP A 288 -27.49 -10.28 -39.61
N LYS A 289 -28.44 -10.98 -40.25
CA LYS A 289 -28.55 -12.45 -40.28
C LYS A 289 -27.23 -13.15 -40.62
N ASP A 290 -26.70 -12.84 -41.80
CA ASP A 290 -25.57 -13.59 -42.35
C ASP A 290 -24.30 -13.37 -41.52
N GLU A 291 -24.09 -12.15 -41.05
CA GLU A 291 -22.96 -11.78 -40.23
C GLU A 291 -23.08 -12.37 -38.81
N MET A 292 -24.26 -12.32 -38.19
CA MET A 292 -24.52 -12.90 -36.87
C MET A 292 -24.38 -14.43 -36.91
N MET A 293 -24.96 -15.10 -37.90
CA MET A 293 -24.84 -16.56 -38.06
C MET A 293 -23.38 -16.98 -38.28
N ARG A 294 -22.57 -16.20 -39.02
CA ARG A 294 -21.15 -16.47 -39.20
C ARG A 294 -20.42 -16.41 -37.89
N HIS A 295 -20.60 -15.36 -37.07
CA HIS A 295 -19.92 -15.21 -35.79
C HIS A 295 -20.31 -16.30 -34.77
N LEU A 296 -21.60 -16.71 -34.75
CA LEU A 296 -22.05 -17.79 -33.88
C LEU A 296 -21.53 -19.16 -34.37
N SER A 297 -21.35 -19.33 -35.68
CA SER A 297 -20.74 -20.56 -36.23
C SER A 297 -19.24 -20.62 -35.95
N GLU A 298 -18.51 -19.49 -36.02
CA GLU A 298 -17.10 -19.39 -35.63
C GLU A 298 -16.92 -19.73 -34.15
N ALA A 299 -17.91 -19.43 -33.29
CA ALA A 299 -17.97 -19.82 -31.87
C ALA A 299 -18.33 -21.30 -31.64
N GLY A 300 -18.52 -22.08 -32.73
CA GLY A 300 -18.75 -23.53 -32.66
C GLY A 300 -20.21 -23.98 -32.59
N HIS A 301 -21.16 -23.08 -32.84
CA HIS A 301 -22.59 -23.40 -32.83
C HIS A 301 -23.13 -23.77 -34.22
N ILE A 302 -24.10 -24.70 -34.24
CA ILE A 302 -24.88 -24.99 -35.44
C ILE A 302 -26.05 -24.04 -35.51
N CYS A 303 -26.07 -23.16 -36.52
CA CYS A 303 -27.05 -22.10 -36.66
C CYS A 303 -28.14 -22.51 -37.70
N VAL A 304 -29.41 -22.37 -37.35
CA VAL A 304 -30.57 -22.59 -38.22
C VAL A 304 -31.45 -21.33 -38.19
N TRP A 305 -31.72 -20.79 -39.40
CA TRP A 305 -32.57 -19.63 -39.54
C TRP A 305 -34.04 -20.00 -39.60
N HIS A 306 -34.86 -19.31 -38.85
CA HIS A 306 -36.32 -19.41 -38.87
C HIS A 306 -36.91 -18.06 -39.26
N GLU A 307 -37.46 -17.93 -40.47
CA GLU A 307 -37.97 -16.68 -41.01
C GLU A 307 -39.30 -16.28 -40.34
N HIS A 308 -39.45 -14.99 -40.03
CA HIS A 308 -40.70 -14.39 -39.58
C HIS A 308 -41.25 -13.41 -40.60
N LYS A 309 -42.54 -13.08 -40.52
CA LYS A 309 -43.21 -12.20 -41.50
C LYS A 309 -42.78 -10.73 -41.48
N ASN A 310 -41.96 -10.29 -40.53
CA ASN A 310 -41.73 -8.88 -40.16
C ASN A 310 -40.26 -8.46 -40.18
N ARG A 311 -39.49 -8.64 -41.25
CA ARG A 311 -38.07 -8.20 -41.39
C ARG A 311 -37.16 -8.63 -40.24
N ALA A 312 -37.47 -9.68 -39.56
CA ALA A 312 -36.69 -10.33 -38.53
C ALA A 312 -37.00 -11.83 -38.55
N GLY A 313 -36.07 -12.64 -38.01
CA GLY A 313 -36.25 -14.05 -37.80
C GLY A 313 -35.57 -14.51 -36.51
N ASP A 314 -35.59 -15.82 -36.26
CA ASP A 314 -34.90 -16.43 -35.14
C ASP A 314 -33.73 -17.29 -35.65
N ILE A 315 -32.56 -17.14 -35.05
CA ILE A 315 -31.43 -18.04 -35.18
C ILE A 315 -31.56 -19.11 -34.09
N GLY A 316 -31.90 -20.35 -34.49
CA GLY A 316 -31.88 -21.50 -33.59
C GLY A 316 -30.44 -22.03 -33.44
N LEU A 317 -29.96 -22.19 -32.20
CA LEU A 317 -28.63 -22.70 -31.91
C LEU A 317 -28.66 -24.15 -31.42
N ASP A 318 -27.79 -25.01 -31.97
CA ASP A 318 -27.58 -26.41 -31.59
C ASP A 318 -28.88 -27.24 -31.59
N SER A 319 -29.82 -26.88 -32.46
CA SER A 319 -31.13 -27.52 -32.56
C SER A 319 -31.15 -28.79 -33.40
N ALA A 320 -30.04 -29.50 -33.55
CA ALA A 320 -29.91 -30.69 -34.38
C ALA A 320 -30.64 -31.92 -33.78
N GLY A 321 -31.87 -32.13 -34.20
CA GLY A 321 -32.65 -33.40 -34.06
C GLY A 321 -33.11 -33.72 -32.62
N HIS A 322 -34.24 -34.43 -32.52
CA HIS A 322 -34.82 -34.82 -31.22
C HIS A 322 -33.99 -35.85 -30.39
N ALA A 323 -32.86 -36.34 -30.91
CA ALA A 323 -32.09 -37.43 -30.32
C ALA A 323 -30.81 -37.00 -29.59
N GLN A 324 -30.35 -35.73 -29.71
CA GLN A 324 -29.17 -35.24 -28.98
C GLN A 324 -29.49 -34.07 -28.01
N PRO A 325 -28.88 -34.03 -26.81
CA PRO A 325 -29.09 -32.94 -25.89
C PRO A 325 -28.52 -31.65 -26.52
N ASN A 326 -29.32 -30.56 -26.55
CA ASN A 326 -28.86 -29.25 -26.99
C ASN A 326 -27.74 -28.70 -26.05
N LYS A 327 -26.51 -28.64 -26.61
CA LYS A 327 -25.29 -28.25 -25.86
C LYS A 327 -25.43 -26.87 -25.23
N MET A 328 -25.92 -25.88 -26.00
CA MET A 328 -26.10 -24.53 -25.50
C MET A 328 -27.11 -24.45 -24.34
N ARG A 329 -28.24 -25.18 -24.45
CA ARG A 329 -29.24 -25.22 -23.36
C ARG A 329 -28.66 -25.79 -22.08
N ASN A 330 -27.79 -26.80 -22.15
CA ASN A 330 -27.12 -27.37 -21.00
C ASN A 330 -26.14 -26.35 -20.39
N ALA A 331 -25.31 -25.68 -21.18
CA ALA A 331 -24.40 -24.63 -20.72
C ALA A 331 -25.16 -23.47 -20.08
N LEU A 332 -26.28 -22.99 -20.64
CA LEU A 332 -27.12 -21.96 -20.07
C LEU A 332 -27.72 -22.35 -18.69
N ARG A 333 -28.03 -23.65 -18.51
CA ARG A 333 -28.49 -24.18 -17.20
C ARG A 333 -27.35 -24.27 -16.21
N GLU A 334 -26.20 -24.74 -16.64
CA GLU A 334 -24.99 -24.88 -15.81
C GLU A 334 -24.58 -23.53 -15.21
N ILE A 335 -24.55 -22.47 -16.03
CA ILE A 335 -24.22 -21.11 -15.56
C ILE A 335 -25.41 -20.36 -14.91
N GLY A 336 -26.57 -21.01 -14.78
CA GLY A 336 -27.73 -20.50 -14.04
C GLY A 336 -28.52 -19.38 -14.70
N VAL A 337 -28.29 -19.10 -16.01
CA VAL A 337 -28.95 -17.99 -16.72
C VAL A 337 -30.26 -18.40 -17.42
N PHE A 338 -30.51 -19.70 -17.62
CA PHE A 338 -31.69 -20.19 -18.27
C PHE A 338 -32.97 -19.83 -17.48
N ARG A 339 -33.89 -19.09 -18.06
CA ARG A 339 -35.08 -18.46 -17.42
C ARG A 339 -34.76 -17.38 -16.35
N ASN A 340 -33.48 -17.04 -16.16
CA ASN A 340 -33.01 -16.07 -15.18
C ASN A 340 -31.85 -15.26 -15.77
N LYS A 341 -32.12 -14.43 -16.77
CA LYS A 341 -31.08 -13.66 -17.48
C LYS A 341 -30.32 -12.73 -16.53
N HIS A 342 -29.01 -12.94 -16.39
CA HIS A 342 -28.04 -12.10 -15.71
C HIS A 342 -26.65 -12.38 -16.29
N ILE A 343 -25.67 -11.53 -16.02
CA ILE A 343 -24.27 -11.81 -16.40
C ILE A 343 -23.61 -12.55 -15.23
N PRO A 344 -23.19 -13.82 -15.38
CA PRO A 344 -22.55 -14.57 -14.29
C PRO A 344 -21.18 -14.00 -13.92
N ASP A 345 -20.82 -14.03 -12.64
CA ASP A 345 -19.55 -13.49 -12.12
C ASP A 345 -18.33 -14.10 -12.79
N ILE A 346 -18.39 -15.40 -13.18
CA ILE A 346 -17.30 -16.06 -13.89
C ILE A 346 -16.97 -15.37 -15.22
N TYR A 347 -17.94 -14.74 -15.89
CA TYR A 347 -17.73 -13.96 -17.12
C TYR A 347 -17.28 -12.53 -16.82
N LEU A 348 -17.78 -11.90 -15.74
CA LEU A 348 -17.35 -10.56 -15.31
C LEU A 348 -15.88 -10.55 -14.84
N GLN A 349 -15.39 -11.68 -14.36
CA GLN A 349 -14.03 -11.87 -13.82
C GLN A 349 -13.17 -12.78 -14.72
N SER A 350 -13.40 -12.80 -16.01
CA SER A 350 -12.59 -13.51 -17.02
C SER A 350 -11.58 -12.57 -17.69
N SER A 351 -10.70 -13.09 -18.55
CA SER A 351 -9.67 -12.29 -19.23
C SER A 351 -10.24 -11.08 -19.99
N VAL A 352 -9.40 -10.13 -20.32
CA VAL A 352 -9.80 -8.92 -21.07
C VAL A 352 -10.49 -9.30 -22.36
N ASP A 353 -9.92 -10.27 -23.12
CA ASP A 353 -10.47 -10.71 -24.40
C ASP A 353 -11.84 -11.38 -24.24
N GLN A 354 -11.99 -12.24 -23.23
CA GLN A 354 -13.28 -12.90 -22.95
C GLN A 354 -14.37 -11.88 -22.55
N ARG A 355 -14.03 -10.87 -21.75
CA ARG A 355 -14.96 -9.79 -21.38
C ARG A 355 -15.30 -8.88 -22.57
N MET A 356 -14.33 -8.63 -23.45
CA MET A 356 -14.58 -7.88 -24.69
C MET A 356 -15.51 -8.65 -25.64
N GLU A 357 -15.36 -9.96 -25.76
CA GLU A 357 -16.27 -10.80 -26.55
C GLU A 357 -17.70 -10.78 -26.00
N LEU A 358 -17.85 -10.88 -24.66
CA LEU A 358 -19.14 -10.73 -23.99
C LEU A 358 -19.76 -9.34 -24.27
N LEU A 359 -18.97 -8.28 -24.17
CA LEU A 359 -19.40 -6.91 -24.47
C LEU A 359 -19.88 -6.79 -25.93
N ARG A 360 -19.13 -7.37 -26.88
CA ARG A 360 -19.49 -7.37 -28.33
C ARG A 360 -20.82 -8.04 -28.54
N GLY A 361 -21.07 -9.20 -27.94
CA GLY A 361 -22.34 -9.91 -28.07
C GLY A 361 -23.53 -9.12 -27.52
N LEU A 362 -23.40 -8.50 -26.34
CA LEU A 362 -24.44 -7.64 -25.78
C LEU A 362 -24.70 -6.40 -26.65
N MET A 363 -23.65 -5.80 -27.20
CA MET A 363 -23.77 -4.62 -28.03
C MET A 363 -24.28 -4.88 -29.44
N ASP A 364 -24.02 -6.04 -30.00
CA ASP A 364 -24.53 -6.44 -31.32
C ASP A 364 -26.04 -6.69 -31.30
N THR A 365 -26.60 -6.96 -30.10
CA THR A 365 -28.04 -7.11 -29.86
C THR A 365 -28.66 -5.81 -29.36
N ASP A 366 -28.74 -5.61 -28.07
CA ASP A 366 -29.38 -4.47 -27.39
C ASP A 366 -28.60 -3.15 -27.48
N GLY A 367 -27.43 -3.15 -28.11
CA GLY A 367 -26.60 -1.97 -28.27
C GLY A 367 -26.82 -1.22 -29.58
N CYS A 368 -26.62 0.10 -29.52
CA CYS A 368 -26.58 0.95 -30.71
C CYS A 368 -25.44 1.97 -30.65
N CYS A 369 -25.06 2.48 -31.84
CA CYS A 369 -24.08 3.57 -31.96
C CYS A 369 -24.69 4.72 -32.73
N SER A 370 -24.74 5.91 -32.16
CA SER A 370 -25.22 7.12 -32.79
C SER A 370 -24.25 7.64 -33.86
N LYS A 371 -24.71 8.53 -34.74
CA LYS A 371 -23.84 9.19 -35.74
C LYS A 371 -22.63 9.94 -35.13
N ASN A 372 -22.73 10.32 -33.85
CA ASN A 372 -21.66 11.00 -33.12
C ASN A 372 -20.66 10.03 -32.44
N GLY A 373 -20.80 8.72 -32.67
CA GLY A 373 -19.96 7.69 -32.09
C GLY A 373 -20.27 7.40 -30.61
N GLN A 374 -21.39 7.86 -30.06
CA GLN A 374 -21.84 7.50 -28.71
C GLN A 374 -22.54 6.15 -28.77
N CYS A 375 -22.05 5.19 -28.00
CA CYS A 375 -22.66 3.88 -27.81
C CYS A 375 -23.69 3.95 -26.69
N GLU A 376 -24.79 3.20 -26.85
CA GLU A 376 -25.87 3.08 -25.87
C GLU A 376 -26.33 1.62 -25.82
N PHE A 377 -26.39 1.07 -24.60
CA PHE A 377 -27.01 -0.22 -24.31
C PHE A 377 -28.26 0.01 -23.51
N ALA A 378 -29.41 -0.54 -23.91
CA ALA A 378 -30.69 -0.26 -23.28
C ALA A 378 -31.45 -1.55 -22.95
N GLN A 379 -31.85 -1.69 -21.67
CA GLN A 379 -32.52 -2.89 -21.16
C GLN A 379 -33.63 -2.54 -20.14
N LYS A 380 -34.59 -3.47 -19.99
CA LYS A 380 -35.62 -3.36 -18.93
C LYS A 380 -35.12 -3.86 -17.58
N SER A 381 -34.15 -4.78 -17.57
CA SER A 381 -33.53 -5.33 -16.37
C SER A 381 -32.53 -4.35 -15.79
N GLU A 382 -32.77 -3.90 -14.56
CA GLU A 382 -31.82 -3.08 -13.82
C GLU A 382 -30.56 -3.86 -13.48
N LEU A 383 -30.71 -5.15 -13.10
CA LEU A 383 -29.61 -6.06 -12.77
C LEU A 383 -28.63 -6.20 -13.94
N ILE A 384 -29.11 -6.58 -15.12
CA ILE A 384 -28.25 -6.71 -16.32
C ILE A 384 -27.56 -5.37 -16.64
N THR A 385 -28.27 -4.26 -16.47
CA THR A 385 -27.73 -2.92 -16.74
C THR A 385 -26.61 -2.56 -15.76
N ASP A 386 -26.74 -2.92 -14.48
CA ASP A 386 -25.70 -2.69 -13.48
C ASP A 386 -24.49 -3.60 -13.69
N GLN A 387 -24.70 -4.88 -14.01
CA GLN A 387 -23.65 -5.81 -14.38
C GLN A 387 -22.94 -5.40 -15.69
N PHE A 388 -23.67 -4.85 -16.66
CA PHE A 388 -23.09 -4.27 -17.87
C PHE A 388 -22.20 -3.06 -17.57
N ARG A 389 -22.57 -2.22 -16.59
CA ARG A 389 -21.71 -1.12 -16.14
C ARG A 389 -20.44 -1.63 -15.44
N GLU A 390 -20.55 -2.67 -14.63
CA GLU A 390 -19.41 -3.33 -14.00
C GLU A 390 -18.46 -3.90 -15.05
N LEU A 391 -19.00 -4.55 -16.10
CA LEU A 391 -18.24 -5.03 -17.24
C LEU A 391 -17.45 -3.89 -17.92
N LEU A 392 -18.11 -2.76 -18.23
CA LEU A 392 -17.45 -1.60 -18.83
C LEU A 392 -16.37 -1.02 -17.93
N ALA A 393 -16.66 -0.87 -16.63
CA ALA A 393 -15.72 -0.32 -15.66
C ALA A 393 -14.48 -1.22 -15.50
N SER A 394 -14.65 -2.55 -15.50
CA SER A 394 -13.55 -3.52 -15.45
C SER A 394 -12.68 -3.52 -16.72
N LEU A 395 -13.19 -3.01 -17.82
CA LEU A 395 -12.49 -2.80 -19.10
C LEU A 395 -11.91 -1.37 -19.22
N GLY A 396 -11.95 -0.57 -18.15
CA GLY A 396 -11.47 0.82 -18.17
C GLY A 396 -12.35 1.78 -18.99
N ILE A 397 -13.59 1.39 -19.31
CA ILE A 397 -14.51 2.16 -20.15
C ILE A 397 -15.46 2.98 -19.28
N LYS A 398 -15.37 4.31 -19.40
CA LYS A 398 -16.25 5.24 -18.71
C LYS A 398 -17.69 5.14 -19.21
N SER A 399 -18.66 5.02 -18.30
CA SER A 399 -20.08 4.92 -18.63
C SER A 399 -20.98 5.78 -17.75
N SER A 400 -22.20 6.03 -18.19
CA SER A 400 -23.25 6.69 -17.40
C SER A 400 -24.59 5.97 -17.58
N LYS A 401 -25.31 5.74 -16.46
CA LYS A 401 -26.63 5.10 -16.43
C LYS A 401 -27.74 6.15 -16.32
N THR A 402 -28.80 5.98 -17.08
CA THR A 402 -30.02 6.79 -16.97
C THR A 402 -31.25 5.88 -16.88
N LYS A 403 -32.20 6.26 -16.04
CA LYS A 403 -33.51 5.60 -15.88
C LYS A 403 -34.58 6.45 -16.56
N LYS A 404 -35.35 5.87 -17.45
CA LYS A 404 -36.46 6.55 -18.15
C LYS A 404 -37.78 5.81 -17.91
N ALA A 405 -38.82 6.55 -17.57
CA ALA A 405 -40.16 5.99 -17.59
C ALA A 405 -40.69 5.87 -19.04
N ILE A 406 -41.12 4.68 -19.40
CA ILE A 406 -41.69 4.38 -20.71
C ILE A 406 -43.08 3.81 -20.55
N ARG A 407 -44.00 4.02 -21.53
CA ARG A 407 -45.28 3.40 -21.54
C ARG A 407 -45.27 2.17 -22.48
N CYS A 408 -45.55 1.00 -21.90
CA CYS A 408 -45.74 -0.24 -22.64
C CYS A 408 -47.15 -0.76 -22.37
N ASN A 409 -47.95 -0.94 -23.41
CA ASN A 409 -49.32 -1.46 -23.32
C ASN A 409 -50.17 -0.73 -22.25
N GLY A 410 -50.10 0.63 -22.19
CA GLY A 410 -50.83 1.45 -21.27
C GLY A 410 -50.29 1.49 -19.80
N ARG A 411 -49.29 0.68 -19.45
CA ARG A 411 -48.62 0.63 -18.14
C ARG A 411 -47.30 1.41 -18.18
N VAL A 412 -47.00 2.12 -17.08
CA VAL A 412 -45.72 2.77 -16.89
C VAL A 412 -44.69 1.70 -16.51
N CYS A 413 -43.64 1.54 -17.31
CA CYS A 413 -42.48 0.67 -17.08
C CYS A 413 -41.22 1.54 -17.07
N PHE A 414 -40.15 1.01 -16.52
CA PHE A 414 -38.84 1.68 -16.57
C PHE A 414 -37.93 0.98 -17.57
N ALA A 415 -37.16 1.78 -18.31
CA ALA A 415 -36.04 1.33 -19.12
C ALA A 415 -34.77 1.97 -18.60
N TYR A 416 -33.70 1.20 -18.56
CA TYR A 416 -32.37 1.63 -18.12
C TYR A 416 -31.47 1.70 -19.35
N SER A 417 -30.72 2.79 -19.50
CA SER A 417 -29.84 3.02 -20.62
C SER A 417 -28.46 3.37 -20.08
N VAL A 418 -27.44 2.67 -20.61
CA VAL A 418 -26.03 2.93 -20.32
C VAL A 418 -25.38 3.54 -21.56
N LYS A 419 -24.78 4.71 -21.40
CA LYS A 419 -24.09 5.44 -22.47
C LYS A 419 -22.59 5.45 -22.21
N PHE A 420 -21.82 5.20 -23.26
CA PHE A 420 -20.36 5.16 -23.23
C PHE A 420 -19.76 5.45 -24.60
N TYR A 421 -18.43 5.38 -24.73
CA TYR A 421 -17.73 5.54 -26.00
C TYR A 421 -16.68 4.44 -26.13
N CYS A 422 -16.62 3.85 -27.32
CA CYS A 422 -15.53 3.00 -27.80
C CYS A 422 -14.97 3.58 -29.10
N ASP A 423 -13.78 3.16 -29.49
CA ASP A 423 -13.17 3.51 -30.77
C ASP A 423 -12.91 2.28 -31.65
N LYS A 424 -12.40 2.52 -32.83
CA LYS A 424 -12.11 1.45 -33.79
C LYS A 424 -10.88 0.61 -33.43
N THR A 425 -10.04 1.07 -32.50
CA THR A 425 -8.85 0.34 -32.06
C THR A 425 -9.24 -0.91 -31.26
N ASN A 426 -10.27 -0.77 -30.41
CA ASN A 426 -10.85 -1.90 -29.68
C ASN A 426 -12.39 -1.81 -29.72
N PRO A 427 -13.02 -2.24 -30.83
CA PRO A 427 -14.43 -2.04 -31.09
C PRO A 427 -15.31 -2.90 -30.17
N CYS A 428 -16.39 -2.32 -29.66
CA CYS A 428 -17.41 -3.00 -28.88
C CYS A 428 -18.53 -3.64 -29.71
N PHE A 429 -18.34 -3.76 -31.00
CA PHE A 429 -19.24 -4.42 -31.95
C PHE A 429 -18.44 -5.36 -32.85
N LYS A 430 -19.04 -6.49 -33.26
CA LYS A 430 -18.59 -7.31 -34.39
C LYS A 430 -19.34 -6.91 -35.66
N LEU A 431 -20.63 -6.57 -35.58
CA LEU A 431 -21.44 -6.16 -36.73
C LEU A 431 -20.86 -4.91 -37.42
N GLU A 432 -20.41 -5.03 -38.66
CA GLU A 432 -19.70 -3.97 -39.40
C GLU A 432 -20.52 -2.68 -39.51
N ARG A 433 -21.86 -2.78 -39.73
CA ARG A 433 -22.71 -1.60 -39.80
C ARG A 433 -22.75 -0.76 -38.49
N LYS A 434 -22.60 -1.41 -37.35
CA LYS A 434 -22.51 -0.74 -36.04
C LYS A 434 -21.10 -0.25 -35.78
N LYS A 435 -20.09 -1.06 -36.08
CA LYS A 435 -18.66 -0.77 -35.94
C LYS A 435 -18.20 0.44 -36.78
N ALA A 436 -18.76 0.57 -38.02
CA ALA A 436 -18.46 1.70 -38.91
C ALA A 436 -18.80 3.09 -38.29
N ARG A 437 -19.71 3.14 -37.31
CA ARG A 437 -20.12 4.38 -36.62
C ARG A 437 -19.21 4.78 -35.48
N LEU A 438 -18.27 3.92 -35.06
CA LEU A 438 -17.32 4.21 -34.01
C LEU A 438 -16.33 5.31 -34.45
N LYS A 439 -15.78 6.04 -33.47
CA LYS A 439 -14.70 7.01 -33.71
C LYS A 439 -13.38 6.31 -33.95
N GLU A 440 -12.50 6.96 -34.72
CA GLU A 440 -11.13 6.45 -34.90
C GLU A 440 -10.36 6.36 -33.57
N GLN A 441 -10.46 7.41 -32.74
CA GLN A 441 -9.83 7.47 -31.43
C GLN A 441 -10.71 8.20 -30.41
N LEU A 442 -10.61 7.78 -29.14
CA LEU A 442 -11.28 8.44 -28.03
C LEU A 442 -10.62 9.76 -27.67
N ALA A 443 -11.44 10.77 -27.35
CA ALA A 443 -10.95 12.02 -26.79
C ALA A 443 -10.47 11.83 -25.34
N ASP A 444 -9.42 12.58 -24.94
CA ASP A 444 -8.81 12.51 -23.58
C ASP A 444 -9.83 12.66 -22.44
N ARG A 445 -10.95 13.33 -22.66
CA ARG A 445 -12.03 13.44 -21.67
C ARG A 445 -12.67 12.09 -21.31
N MET A 446 -12.50 11.07 -22.14
CA MET A 446 -13.01 9.72 -21.88
C MET A 446 -12.09 8.88 -20.99
N LYS A 447 -10.82 9.30 -20.86
CA LYS A 447 -9.80 8.64 -20.03
C LYS A 447 -9.83 9.11 -18.55
N ALA A 448 -10.86 9.85 -18.17
CA ALA A 448 -11.01 10.35 -16.80
C ALA A 448 -12.48 10.56 -16.44
N LYS A 449 -12.83 10.49 -15.16
CA LYS A 449 -14.18 10.75 -14.63
C LYS A 449 -14.17 11.96 -13.69
N SER A 450 -15.21 12.81 -13.78
CA SER A 450 -15.30 14.06 -12.99
C SER A 450 -15.88 13.80 -11.60
N ILE A 451 -15.35 14.51 -10.60
CA ILE A 451 -15.97 14.65 -9.28
C ILE A 451 -17.09 15.67 -9.41
N VAL A 452 -18.33 15.29 -9.05
CA VAL A 452 -19.53 16.13 -9.23
C VAL A 452 -20.03 16.75 -7.94
N ALA A 453 -19.77 16.10 -6.80
CA ALA A 453 -20.10 16.62 -5.48
C ALA A 453 -19.12 16.06 -4.45
N VAL A 454 -18.84 16.83 -3.39
CA VAL A 454 -18.15 16.39 -2.18
C VAL A 454 -18.92 16.97 -1.00
N THR A 455 -19.55 16.10 -0.23
CA THR A 455 -20.45 16.49 0.85
C THR A 455 -19.94 15.93 2.18
N PRO A 456 -19.78 16.74 3.24
CA PRO A 456 -19.41 16.21 4.55
C PRO A 456 -20.52 15.27 5.07
N ILE A 457 -20.11 14.15 5.65
CA ILE A 457 -20.97 13.16 6.29
C ILE A 457 -20.52 12.91 7.74
N ALA A 458 -21.25 12.08 8.47
CA ALA A 458 -20.91 11.74 9.84
C ALA A 458 -19.52 11.08 9.94
N VAL A 459 -18.95 11.10 11.14
CA VAL A 459 -17.74 10.32 11.48
C VAL A 459 -18.06 8.84 11.31
N GLU A 460 -17.30 8.15 10.45
CA GLU A 460 -17.45 6.72 10.19
C GLU A 460 -16.12 5.99 10.37
N PRO A 461 -16.16 4.69 10.73
CA PRO A 461 -14.96 3.88 10.80
C PRO A 461 -14.34 3.70 9.41
N SER A 462 -13.04 3.89 9.32
CA SER A 462 -12.29 3.90 8.06
C SER A 462 -10.91 3.25 8.22
N LYS A 463 -10.36 2.71 7.13
CA LYS A 463 -9.10 1.97 7.09
C LYS A 463 -8.27 2.38 5.88
N CYS A 464 -6.95 2.25 6.00
CA CYS A 464 -5.99 2.49 4.92
C CYS A 464 -5.21 1.21 4.62
N ILE A 465 -4.87 0.99 3.36
CA ILE A 465 -3.96 -0.08 2.93
C ILE A 465 -2.78 0.50 2.17
N ALA A 466 -1.62 -0.16 2.24
CA ALA A 466 -0.48 0.11 1.37
C ALA A 466 -0.28 -1.08 0.44
N ILE A 467 0.04 -0.82 -0.82
CA ILE A 467 0.17 -1.82 -1.86
C ILE A 467 1.55 -1.80 -2.48
N ASN A 468 1.96 -2.92 -3.06
CA ASN A 468 3.23 -3.08 -3.77
C ASN A 468 3.09 -2.64 -5.23
N SER A 469 2.81 -1.36 -5.46
CA SER A 469 2.78 -0.75 -6.80
C SER A 469 3.61 0.52 -6.86
N ASP A 470 4.06 0.91 -8.07
CA ASP A 470 4.99 2.02 -8.28
C ASP A 470 4.38 3.38 -7.97
N ASP A 471 3.12 3.53 -8.26
CA ASP A 471 2.35 4.76 -8.09
C ASP A 471 1.63 4.84 -6.73
N HIS A 472 1.67 3.77 -5.92
CA HIS A 472 0.91 3.62 -4.66
C HIS A 472 -0.59 3.88 -4.80
N LEU A 473 -1.12 3.73 -6.00
CA LEU A 473 -2.51 3.92 -6.34
C LEU A 473 -3.19 2.58 -6.51
N TYR A 474 -4.31 2.38 -5.81
CA TYR A 474 -5.13 1.19 -5.94
C TYR A 474 -6.57 1.55 -6.29
N LEU A 475 -7.36 0.54 -6.66
CA LEU A 475 -8.73 0.72 -7.09
C LEU A 475 -9.70 0.46 -5.93
N CYS A 476 -10.70 1.31 -5.82
CA CYS A 476 -11.79 1.19 -4.85
C CYS A 476 -13.14 1.57 -5.49
N GLY A 477 -14.25 1.14 -4.87
CA GLY A 477 -15.60 1.35 -5.41
C GLY A 477 -15.94 0.45 -6.60
N LYS A 478 -17.22 0.24 -6.85
CA LYS A 478 -17.72 -0.62 -7.94
C LYS A 478 -17.39 -0.11 -9.36
N ALA A 479 -16.96 1.17 -9.47
CA ALA A 479 -16.48 1.77 -10.71
C ALA A 479 -14.94 1.93 -10.75
N TYR A 480 -14.19 1.16 -9.95
CA TYR A 480 -12.71 1.07 -9.97
C TYR A 480 -12.02 2.45 -9.88
N THR A 481 -12.23 3.19 -8.80
CA THR A 481 -11.70 4.55 -8.57
C THR A 481 -10.34 4.54 -7.86
N VAL A 482 -9.39 5.42 -8.23
CA VAL A 482 -7.95 5.47 -7.81
C VAL A 482 -7.65 6.32 -6.55
N THR A 483 -6.70 5.91 -5.59
CA THR A 483 -6.35 6.51 -4.26
C THR A 483 -4.92 6.33 -3.66
N HIS A 484 -4.40 7.07 -2.56
CA HIS A 484 -2.95 7.24 -2.10
C HIS A 484 -2.52 7.40 -0.57
N ASN A 485 -1.12 7.59 -0.10
CA ASN A 485 -0.51 7.63 1.30
C ASN A 485 0.86 8.42 1.63
N THR A 486 1.38 8.95 2.98
CA THR A 486 2.67 9.17 3.83
C THR A 486 3.26 10.53 4.39
N THR A 487 4.24 10.82 5.62
CA THR A 487 5.65 11.39 5.80
C THR A 487 6.14 12.13 7.07
N PHE A 488 7.31 11.81 7.82
CA PHE A 488 8.00 12.63 8.87
C PHE A 488 9.53 12.83 8.66
N VAL A 489 10.27 11.82 8.17
CA VAL A 489 11.76 11.73 8.14
C VAL A 489 12.43 12.83 7.32
N ALA A 490 11.76 13.29 6.30
CA ALA A 490 12.26 14.29 5.37
C ALA A 490 12.45 15.68 6.01
N ALA A 491 11.64 16.04 7.00
CA ALA A 491 11.76 17.34 7.68
C ALA A 491 13.10 17.49 8.42
N LEU A 492 13.60 16.40 9.01
CA LEU A 492 14.90 16.39 9.67
C LEU A 492 16.05 16.56 8.68
N ALA A 493 15.97 15.92 7.50
CA ALA A 493 16.93 16.09 6.42
C ALA A 493 17.05 17.56 6.00
N TRP A 494 15.93 18.23 5.84
CA TRP A 494 15.86 19.64 5.49
C TRP A 494 16.58 20.53 6.50
N GLY A 495 16.25 20.42 7.78
CA GLY A 495 16.81 21.27 8.84
C GLY A 495 18.32 21.08 9.01
N VAL A 496 18.81 19.82 8.99
CA VAL A 496 20.25 19.50 9.16
C VAL A 496 21.07 19.98 7.95
N CYS A 497 20.56 19.86 6.73
CA CYS A 497 21.25 20.37 5.53
C CYS A 497 21.40 21.89 5.59
N LEU A 498 20.37 22.61 6.00
CA LEU A 498 20.44 24.07 6.14
C LEU A 498 21.42 24.49 7.27
N LEU A 499 21.52 23.72 8.36
CA LEU A 499 22.50 23.94 9.42
C LEU A 499 23.94 23.78 8.91
N GLN A 500 24.19 22.79 8.04
CA GLN A 500 25.52 22.43 7.57
C GLN A 500 25.91 23.05 6.24
N ARG A 501 25.09 23.94 5.67
CA ARG A 501 25.26 24.49 4.31
C ARG A 501 26.65 25.06 4.03
N GLN A 502 27.30 25.72 5.00
CA GLN A 502 28.63 26.33 4.85
C GLN A 502 29.74 25.31 4.52
N SER A 503 29.53 24.03 4.87
CA SER A 503 30.48 22.96 4.54
C SER A 503 30.12 22.22 3.23
N GLY A 504 29.16 22.71 2.45
CA GLY A 504 28.65 22.00 1.27
C GLY A 504 27.85 20.80 1.70
N ALA A 505 26.66 21.01 2.28
CA ALA A 505 25.85 19.92 2.84
C ALA A 505 25.32 19.00 1.75
N SER A 506 25.68 17.71 1.78
CA SER A 506 25.12 16.65 0.94
C SER A 506 24.41 15.62 1.83
N CYS A 507 23.11 15.46 1.60
CA CYS A 507 22.28 14.48 2.30
C CYS A 507 21.76 13.44 1.31
N TYR A 508 21.91 12.16 1.67
CA TYR A 508 21.25 11.06 0.99
C TYR A 508 20.13 10.48 1.82
N ILE A 509 18.93 10.36 1.21
CA ILE A 509 17.80 9.64 1.77
C ILE A 509 17.74 8.30 1.06
N VAL A 510 17.96 7.24 1.81
CA VAL A 510 18.14 5.89 1.28
C VAL A 510 17.11 4.96 1.89
N ALA A 511 16.50 4.12 1.07
CA ALA A 511 15.62 3.06 1.53
C ALA A 511 15.89 1.77 0.75
N ALA A 512 15.41 0.65 1.25
CA ALA A 512 15.55 -0.65 0.59
C ALA A 512 14.93 -0.66 -0.82
N GLN A 513 13.88 0.13 -1.03
CA GLN A 513 13.25 0.35 -2.33
C GLN A 513 13.27 1.84 -2.70
N SER A 514 13.47 2.14 -3.99
CA SER A 514 13.48 3.52 -4.53
C SER A 514 12.25 4.31 -4.10
N LYS A 515 11.08 3.71 -4.13
CA LYS A 515 9.79 4.30 -3.80
C LYS A 515 9.68 4.81 -2.37
N GLN A 516 10.29 4.14 -1.41
CA GLN A 516 10.31 4.58 -0.01
C GLN A 516 11.14 5.86 0.14
N ALA A 517 12.30 5.92 -0.51
CA ALA A 517 13.11 7.14 -0.56
C ALA A 517 12.37 8.28 -1.26
N MET A 518 11.60 7.98 -2.31
CA MET A 518 10.77 8.96 -3.05
C MET A 518 9.65 9.58 -2.20
N GLN A 519 9.11 8.89 -1.21
CA GLN A 519 8.11 9.48 -0.31
C GLN A 519 8.69 10.68 0.46
N SER A 520 9.88 10.52 1.01
CA SER A 520 10.59 11.58 1.70
C SER A 520 11.01 12.71 0.76
N PHE A 521 11.42 12.38 -0.48
CA PHE A 521 11.73 13.35 -1.50
C PHE A 521 10.51 14.17 -1.91
N ASN A 522 9.37 13.55 -2.21
CA ASN A 522 8.13 14.22 -2.60
C ASN A 522 7.58 15.13 -1.50
N PHE A 523 7.68 14.71 -0.24
CA PHE A 523 7.31 15.55 0.89
C PHE A 523 8.17 16.84 0.95
N LEU A 524 9.47 16.73 0.78
CA LEU A 524 10.36 17.89 0.72
C LEU A 524 10.07 18.76 -0.49
N LYS A 525 9.90 18.14 -1.66
CA LYS A 525 9.54 18.84 -2.90
C LYS A 525 8.27 19.68 -2.71
N TRP A 526 7.23 19.05 -2.13
CA TRP A 526 5.98 19.74 -1.84
C TRP A 526 6.19 20.93 -0.89
N ASN A 527 6.97 20.79 0.19
CA ASN A 527 7.25 21.86 1.13
C ASN A 527 8.10 22.98 0.51
N VAL A 528 9.13 22.67 -0.30
CA VAL A 528 9.96 23.66 -1.01
C VAL A 528 9.11 24.50 -1.97
N ILE A 529 8.21 23.87 -2.71
CA ILE A 529 7.28 24.55 -3.61
C ILE A 529 6.32 25.45 -2.80
N ARG A 530 5.79 24.97 -1.70
CA ARG A 530 4.87 25.73 -0.84
C ARG A 530 5.51 26.96 -0.21
N MET A 531 6.80 26.90 0.10
CA MET A 531 7.57 28.06 0.57
C MET A 531 7.84 29.10 -0.52
N GLY A 532 7.54 28.79 -1.79
CA GLY A 532 7.86 29.66 -2.95
C GLY A 532 9.36 29.69 -3.27
N GLU A 533 10.13 28.74 -2.74
CA GLU A 533 11.59 28.65 -2.87
C GLU A 533 12.05 27.84 -4.09
N GLU A 534 11.13 27.28 -4.88
CA GLU A 534 11.47 26.41 -6.00
C GLU A 534 12.38 27.07 -7.05
N LYS A 535 12.28 28.39 -7.22
CA LYS A 535 13.13 29.14 -8.16
C LYS A 535 14.59 29.22 -7.71
N ASN A 536 14.81 29.05 -6.42
CA ASN A 536 16.11 29.10 -5.79
C ASN A 536 16.79 27.71 -5.75
N PHE A 537 16.05 26.65 -6.09
CA PHE A 537 16.53 25.28 -6.12
C PHE A 537 16.58 24.73 -7.55
N ARG A 538 17.68 24.05 -7.87
CA ARG A 538 17.72 23.14 -9.01
C ARG A 538 17.14 21.80 -8.56
N ILE A 539 15.91 21.52 -8.96
CA ILE A 539 15.21 20.28 -8.65
C ILE A 539 15.39 19.35 -9.84
N LEU A 540 16.08 18.23 -9.63
CA LEU A 540 16.13 17.12 -10.57
C LEU A 540 15.10 16.08 -10.08
N ASP A 541 14.17 15.72 -10.95
CA ASP A 541 13.12 14.72 -10.65
C ASP A 541 12.80 13.99 -11.95
N SER A 542 13.62 12.98 -12.25
CA SER A 542 13.57 12.19 -13.49
C SER A 542 13.99 10.75 -13.24
N SER A 543 13.82 9.88 -14.24
CA SER A 543 14.32 8.50 -14.19
C SER A 543 15.84 8.38 -13.97
N MET A 544 16.60 9.46 -14.18
CA MET A 544 18.05 9.50 -13.97
C MET A 544 18.46 9.90 -12.55
N GLY A 545 17.54 10.44 -11.74
CA GLY A 545 17.81 10.81 -10.34
C GLY A 545 16.80 11.80 -9.77
N HIS A 546 16.78 11.88 -8.44
CA HIS A 546 15.85 12.71 -7.67
C HIS A 546 16.63 13.52 -6.64
N SER A 547 16.84 14.82 -6.89
CA SER A 547 17.64 15.66 -6.00
C SER A 547 17.19 17.12 -5.97
N PHE A 548 17.47 17.76 -4.84
CA PHE A 548 17.40 19.21 -4.64
C PHE A 548 18.81 19.74 -4.49
N TYR A 549 19.16 20.75 -5.26
CA TYR A 549 20.43 21.45 -5.13
C TYR A 549 20.18 22.96 -5.04
N ARG A 550 20.81 23.62 -4.08
CA ARG A 550 20.86 25.09 -4.00
C ARG A 550 22.26 25.55 -3.64
N ASP A 551 22.74 26.52 -4.40
CA ASP A 551 23.95 27.26 -4.13
C ASP A 551 23.61 28.58 -3.43
N PHE A 552 24.24 28.85 -2.29
CA PHE A 552 24.11 30.08 -1.52
C PHE A 552 25.34 30.99 -1.71
N GLY A 553 26.17 30.77 -2.72
CA GLY A 553 27.41 31.48 -2.97
C GLY A 553 28.43 31.26 -1.83
N GLU A 554 28.96 32.32 -1.28
CA GLU A 554 29.93 32.24 -0.16
C GLU A 554 29.37 31.59 1.10
N GLN A 555 28.05 31.43 1.21
CA GLN A 555 27.42 30.75 2.34
C GLN A 555 27.29 29.24 2.15
N GLY A 556 27.87 28.69 1.06
CA GLY A 556 27.90 27.26 0.78
C GLY A 556 26.75 26.74 -0.05
N SER A 557 26.52 25.45 0.01
CA SER A 557 25.48 24.78 -0.79
C SER A 557 24.78 23.67 -0.02
N ILE A 558 23.61 23.27 -0.50
CA ILE A 558 22.92 22.08 -0.04
C ILE A 558 22.52 21.18 -1.20
N ARG A 559 22.65 19.88 -1.01
CA ARG A 559 22.15 18.85 -1.90
C ARG A 559 21.42 17.79 -1.09
N ILE A 560 20.19 17.49 -1.46
CA ILE A 560 19.41 16.39 -0.87
C ILE A 560 19.00 15.47 -2.02
N GLU A 561 19.36 14.20 -1.94
CA GLU A 561 19.13 13.24 -3.01
C GLU A 561 18.50 11.97 -2.46
N ALA A 562 17.44 11.48 -3.13
CA ALA A 562 16.82 10.20 -2.83
C ALA A 562 17.43 9.09 -3.67
N LEU A 563 17.84 7.99 -3.02
CA LEU A 563 18.51 6.88 -3.66
C LEU A 563 17.82 5.55 -3.38
N ALA A 564 17.77 4.72 -4.42
CA ALA A 564 17.42 3.31 -4.27
C ALA A 564 18.60 2.49 -3.78
N SER A 565 18.29 1.36 -3.17
CA SER A 565 19.26 0.38 -2.68
C SER A 565 19.91 -0.45 -3.79
N ASN A 566 20.59 0.17 -4.77
CA ASN A 566 21.43 -0.58 -5.71
C ASN A 566 22.91 -0.41 -5.36
N PRO A 567 23.60 -1.45 -4.81
CA PRO A 567 24.98 -1.32 -4.37
C PRO A 567 26.01 -1.05 -5.47
N ASP A 568 25.79 -1.57 -6.67
CA ASP A 568 26.82 -1.63 -7.70
C ASP A 568 27.04 -0.31 -8.47
N ALA A 569 26.13 0.66 -8.32
CA ALA A 569 26.22 1.98 -8.96
C ALA A 569 26.73 3.10 -8.03
N GLN A 570 27.23 2.79 -6.82
CA GLN A 570 27.33 3.78 -5.73
C GLN A 570 28.76 3.98 -5.17
N ASP A 571 29.80 3.77 -5.95
CA ASP A 571 31.21 3.85 -5.45
C ASP A 571 31.81 5.28 -5.32
N SER A 572 31.06 6.35 -5.67
CA SER A 572 31.61 7.73 -5.75
C SER A 572 30.92 8.73 -4.82
N PHE A 573 30.32 8.30 -3.71
CA PHE A 573 29.60 9.22 -2.83
C PHE A 573 30.52 10.03 -1.92
N ASN A 574 30.21 11.31 -1.78
CA ASN A 574 30.76 12.19 -0.77
C ASN A 574 29.60 12.91 -0.06
N CYS A 575 29.36 12.57 1.18
CA CYS A 575 28.25 13.17 1.96
C CYS A 575 28.64 13.36 3.43
N ASN A 576 28.01 14.34 4.04
CA ASN A 576 28.13 14.59 5.49
C ASN A 576 26.89 14.17 6.28
N PHE A 577 25.78 13.88 5.57
CA PHE A 577 24.55 13.41 6.19
C PHE A 577 23.90 12.29 5.37
N ALA A 578 23.40 11.26 6.03
CA ALA A 578 22.57 10.23 5.38
C ALA A 578 21.44 9.77 6.31
N ILE A 579 20.29 9.53 5.74
CA ILE A 579 19.16 8.88 6.39
C ILE A 579 18.92 7.55 5.70
N VAL A 580 18.99 6.47 6.45
CA VAL A 580 18.67 5.12 5.99
C VAL A 580 17.33 4.72 6.60
N ASP A 581 16.31 4.75 5.76
CA ASP A 581 14.94 4.42 6.16
C ASP A 581 14.67 2.92 6.01
N GLU A 582 13.83 2.38 6.90
CA GLU A 582 13.45 0.97 6.95
C GLU A 582 14.68 0.02 6.99
N VAL A 583 15.58 0.25 7.95
CA VAL A 583 16.82 -0.54 8.10
C VAL A 583 16.55 -2.05 8.17
N HIS A 584 15.39 -2.48 8.70
CA HIS A 584 14.99 -3.89 8.75
C HIS A 584 14.83 -4.53 7.36
N ALA A 585 14.54 -3.74 6.33
CA ALA A 585 14.39 -4.22 4.96
C ALA A 585 15.73 -4.34 4.20
N LEU A 586 16.85 -3.88 4.78
CA LEU A 586 18.17 -4.01 4.16
C LEU A 586 18.67 -5.45 4.22
N LYS A 587 18.85 -6.06 3.07
CA LYS A 587 19.38 -7.44 2.97
C LYS A 587 20.85 -7.58 3.36
N LYS A 588 21.68 -6.53 3.14
CA LYS A 588 23.13 -6.55 3.40
C LYS A 588 23.59 -5.27 4.10
N ALA A 589 24.52 -5.39 5.02
CA ALA A 589 25.17 -4.26 5.71
C ALA A 589 25.98 -3.36 4.77
N ALA A 590 26.39 -3.86 3.61
CA ALA A 590 27.32 -3.20 2.70
C ALA A 590 26.89 -1.78 2.33
N GLN A 591 25.61 -1.54 2.04
CA GLN A 591 25.10 -0.23 1.68
C GLN A 591 25.19 0.78 2.83
N TYR A 592 24.76 0.40 4.03
CA TYR A 592 24.88 1.24 5.23
C TYR A 592 26.36 1.60 5.48
N ASN A 593 27.27 0.63 5.36
CA ASN A 593 28.68 0.83 5.58
C ASN A 593 29.33 1.73 4.51
N ARG A 594 28.89 1.70 3.24
CA ARG A 594 29.36 2.60 2.18
C ARG A 594 29.10 4.06 2.50
N PHE A 595 27.91 4.41 3.01
CA PHE A 595 27.64 5.79 3.46
C PHE A 595 28.55 6.17 4.64
N LYS A 596 28.80 5.25 5.56
CA LYS A 596 29.72 5.46 6.68
C LYS A 596 31.15 5.75 6.21
N GLU A 597 31.62 5.06 5.16
CA GLU A 597 32.90 5.31 4.51
C GLU A 597 32.92 6.65 3.76
N ALA A 598 31.86 6.97 2.99
CA ALA A 598 31.73 8.21 2.23
C ALA A 598 31.79 9.47 3.12
N MET A 599 31.45 9.35 4.40
CA MET A 599 31.45 10.43 5.37
C MET A 599 32.81 10.68 6.06
N LYS A 600 33.83 9.86 5.81
CA LYS A 600 35.12 9.93 6.55
C LYS A 600 35.82 11.29 6.44
N ALA A 601 35.61 12.01 5.33
CA ALA A 601 36.21 13.33 5.11
C ALA A 601 35.60 14.46 5.97
N TYR A 602 34.44 14.24 6.60
CA TYR A 602 33.72 15.28 7.34
C TYR A 602 33.83 15.12 8.85
N THR A 603 34.13 16.22 9.55
CA THR A 603 34.18 16.28 11.02
C THR A 603 32.78 16.13 11.63
N ASN A 604 31.81 16.90 11.11
CA ASN A 604 30.42 16.90 11.59
C ASN A 604 29.49 16.06 10.70
N LYS A 605 29.86 14.78 10.52
CA LYS A 605 29.04 13.79 9.83
C LYS A 605 27.95 13.22 10.71
N LEU A 606 26.86 12.72 10.08
CA LEU A 606 25.76 12.05 10.77
C LEU A 606 25.08 11.05 9.85
N ILE A 607 24.97 9.79 10.26
CA ILE A 607 24.11 8.79 9.63
C ILE A 607 23.02 8.39 10.61
N ILE A 608 21.77 8.38 10.16
CA ILE A 608 20.60 8.02 10.95
C ILE A 608 19.94 6.80 10.31
N GLY A 609 19.91 5.68 11.03
CA GLY A 609 19.09 4.53 10.67
C GLY A 609 17.73 4.63 11.36
N ILE A 610 16.64 4.60 10.59
CA ILE A 610 15.27 4.61 11.11
C ILE A 610 14.58 3.32 10.71
N THR A 611 13.85 2.70 11.64
CA THR A 611 13.27 1.38 11.42
C THR A 611 12.14 1.04 12.40
N THR A 612 11.39 0.01 12.08
CA THR A 612 10.63 -0.83 13.02
C THR A 612 11.39 -2.13 13.28
N ALA A 613 10.88 -3.00 14.16
CA ALA A 613 11.36 -4.36 14.27
C ALA A 613 11.15 -5.12 12.94
N GLY A 614 12.14 -5.97 12.62
CA GLY A 614 12.05 -6.90 11.50
C GLY A 614 11.52 -8.27 11.91
N ASP A 615 11.59 -9.20 10.97
CA ASP A 615 11.13 -10.59 11.14
C ASP A 615 12.27 -11.60 11.27
N SER A 616 13.53 -11.14 11.31
CA SER A 616 14.71 -12.00 11.43
C SER A 616 15.68 -11.52 12.50
N THR A 617 15.95 -12.37 13.47
CA THR A 617 16.93 -12.13 14.55
C THR A 617 18.39 -12.25 14.09
N ASN A 618 18.62 -12.64 12.83
CA ASN A 618 19.97 -12.70 12.23
C ASN A 618 20.25 -11.55 11.26
N SER A 619 19.27 -10.63 11.07
CA SER A 619 19.38 -9.50 10.16
C SER A 619 20.45 -8.47 10.59
N PHE A 620 20.87 -7.63 9.64
CA PHE A 620 21.74 -6.47 9.95
C PHE A 620 21.08 -5.55 10.99
N CYS A 621 19.75 -5.32 10.85
CA CYS A 621 18.99 -4.47 11.77
C CYS A 621 18.97 -5.04 13.19
N TRP A 622 18.77 -6.35 13.36
CA TRP A 622 18.84 -7.02 14.65
C TRP A 622 20.21 -6.83 15.32
N ARG A 623 21.31 -7.13 14.60
CA ARG A 623 22.67 -6.94 15.14
C ARG A 623 22.94 -5.49 15.53
N ARG A 624 22.34 -4.54 14.80
CA ARG A 624 22.45 -3.11 15.12
C ARG A 624 21.70 -2.77 16.37
N GLN A 625 20.48 -3.29 16.53
CA GLN A 625 19.70 -3.16 17.75
C GLN A 625 20.47 -3.72 18.97
N GLU A 626 20.98 -4.95 18.86
CA GLU A 626 21.77 -5.59 19.93
C GLU A 626 22.99 -4.75 20.35
N TYR A 627 23.67 -4.17 19.37
CA TYR A 627 24.78 -3.24 19.65
C TYR A 627 24.29 -2.00 20.41
N CYS A 628 23.16 -1.42 20.01
CA CYS A 628 22.56 -0.27 20.69
C CYS A 628 22.07 -0.62 22.11
N LEU A 629 21.50 -1.81 22.31
CA LEU A 629 21.12 -2.29 23.65
C LEU A 629 22.32 -2.43 24.59
N LYS A 630 23.46 -2.93 24.10
CA LYS A 630 24.72 -3.00 24.87
C LYS A 630 25.20 -1.62 25.27
N ILE A 631 25.07 -0.60 24.41
CA ILE A 631 25.40 0.79 24.73
C ILE A 631 24.45 1.35 25.79
N LEU A 632 23.14 1.17 25.64
CA LEU A 632 22.14 1.64 26.60
C LEU A 632 22.28 0.97 27.96
N ASN A 633 22.61 -0.33 27.99
CA ASN A 633 22.91 -1.11 29.20
C ASN A 633 24.30 -0.81 29.78
N ARG A 634 25.12 0.05 29.13
CA ARG A 634 26.48 0.43 29.54
C ARG A 634 27.49 -0.73 29.55
N THR A 635 27.22 -1.83 28.88
CA THR A 635 28.17 -2.95 28.71
C THR A 635 29.19 -2.67 27.61
N VAL A 636 28.87 -1.78 26.68
CA VAL A 636 29.78 -1.28 25.64
C VAL A 636 29.81 0.25 25.72
N LYS A 637 31.03 0.80 25.64
CA LYS A 637 31.20 2.27 25.62
C LYS A 637 31.41 2.71 24.17
N ASP A 638 30.42 3.34 23.58
CA ASP A 638 30.51 4.09 22.34
C ASP A 638 29.88 5.46 22.52
N ASP A 639 30.74 6.47 22.57
CA ASP A 639 30.30 7.85 22.76
C ASP A 639 29.78 8.51 21.48
N SER A 640 30.05 7.91 20.29
CA SER A 640 29.68 8.42 18.98
C SER A 640 28.31 7.94 18.48
N MET A 641 27.76 6.88 19.10
CA MET A 641 26.50 6.26 18.74
C MET A 641 25.35 6.73 19.63
N PHE A 642 24.30 7.25 19.02
CA PHE A 642 23.02 7.55 19.67
C PHE A 642 22.02 6.43 19.40
N ALA A 643 21.28 6.01 20.42
CA ALA A 643 20.24 5.01 20.31
C ALA A 643 18.94 5.53 20.94
N PHE A 644 17.84 5.42 20.19
CA PHE A 644 16.48 5.63 20.66
C PHE A 644 15.63 4.45 20.18
N ILE A 645 15.20 3.61 21.13
CA ILE A 645 14.45 2.38 20.84
C ILE A 645 13.16 2.44 21.64
N ALA A 646 12.04 2.53 20.95
CA ALA A 646 10.72 2.50 21.52
C ALA A 646 10.10 1.13 21.27
N ARG A 647 10.11 0.27 22.27
CA ARG A 647 9.51 -1.07 22.19
C ARG A 647 8.82 -1.45 23.49
N ALA A 648 7.92 -2.42 23.43
CA ALA A 648 7.35 -3.05 24.61
C ALA A 648 8.41 -3.90 25.34
N ASP A 649 8.23 -4.08 26.65
CA ASP A 649 9.08 -4.99 27.41
C ASP A 649 8.74 -6.42 27.04
N ALA A 650 9.72 -7.15 26.52
CA ALA A 650 9.64 -8.55 26.23
C ALA A 650 10.60 -9.33 27.15
N THR A 651 10.25 -10.55 27.47
CA THR A 651 11.13 -11.51 28.14
C THR A 651 12.26 -11.95 27.19
N GLU A 652 13.29 -12.63 27.70
CA GLU A 652 14.45 -13.04 26.88
C GLU A 652 14.07 -13.95 25.71
N ASP A 653 13.01 -14.72 25.85
CA ASP A 653 12.40 -15.58 24.83
C ASP A 653 11.43 -14.84 23.87
N GLY A 654 11.29 -13.50 24.03
CA GLY A 654 10.48 -12.65 23.17
C GLY A 654 8.98 -12.64 23.50
N ALA A 655 8.57 -13.27 24.61
CA ALA A 655 7.19 -13.20 25.07
C ALA A 655 6.87 -11.81 25.64
N CYS A 656 5.69 -11.28 25.29
CA CYS A 656 5.18 -9.98 25.76
C CYS A 656 3.68 -10.13 26.08
N ASP A 657 3.25 -9.54 27.17
CA ASP A 657 1.82 -9.36 27.43
C ASP A 657 1.27 -8.22 26.56
N TYR A 658 1.07 -8.54 25.30
CA TYR A 658 0.60 -7.57 24.29
C TYR A 658 -0.88 -7.16 24.45
N LEU A 659 -1.60 -7.71 25.44
CA LEU A 659 -2.94 -7.25 25.84
C LEU A 659 -2.89 -6.17 26.93
N ASP A 660 -1.74 -5.97 27.58
CA ASP A 660 -1.56 -4.92 28.58
C ASP A 660 -1.39 -3.53 27.91
N PRO A 661 -2.30 -2.55 28.16
CA PRO A 661 -2.17 -1.19 27.62
C PRO A 661 -0.85 -0.50 27.99
N VAL A 662 -0.23 -0.89 29.10
CA VAL A 662 1.07 -0.36 29.53
C VAL A 662 2.16 -0.72 28.54
N GLN A 663 2.13 -1.92 27.94
CA GLN A 663 3.07 -2.33 26.91
C GLN A 663 2.87 -1.54 25.61
N HIS A 664 1.62 -1.19 25.29
CA HIS A 664 1.32 -0.32 24.16
C HIS A 664 1.92 1.08 24.33
N GLU A 665 1.79 1.68 25.52
CA GLU A 665 2.36 2.99 25.81
C GLU A 665 3.88 2.96 25.84
N LYS A 666 4.51 1.88 26.38
CA LYS A 666 5.96 1.70 26.38
C LYS A 666 6.55 1.70 24.96
N ALA A 667 5.90 1.03 24.05
CA ALA A 667 6.34 0.95 22.64
C ALA A 667 6.10 2.23 21.86
N ASN A 668 5.05 3.00 22.18
CA ASN A 668 4.58 4.10 21.36
C ASN A 668 4.75 5.46 22.04
N PRO A 669 5.84 6.20 21.77
CA PRO A 669 6.09 7.52 22.39
C PRO A 669 4.97 8.54 22.14
N SER A 670 4.18 8.38 21.08
CA SER A 670 3.03 9.21 20.71
C SER A 670 1.69 8.63 21.16
N TYR A 671 1.67 7.63 22.07
CA TYR A 671 0.46 7.03 22.63
C TYR A 671 -0.40 8.10 23.33
N GLY A 672 -1.68 8.15 23.01
CA GLY A 672 -2.60 9.18 23.51
C GLY A 672 -2.38 10.58 22.92
N VAL A 673 -1.48 10.76 21.92
CA VAL A 673 -1.20 12.05 21.25
C VAL A 673 -1.51 11.98 19.74
N THR A 674 -0.96 11.01 19.04
CA THR A 674 -1.29 10.72 17.62
C THR A 674 -1.77 9.29 17.43
N ILE A 675 -1.52 8.41 18.40
CA ILE A 675 -1.94 7.01 18.42
C ILE A 675 -3.03 6.85 19.47
N ARG A 676 -4.21 6.35 19.07
CA ARG A 676 -5.37 6.15 19.95
C ARG A 676 -5.22 4.87 20.77
N PRO A 677 -5.30 4.92 22.11
CA PRO A 677 -5.20 3.74 22.98
C PRO A 677 -6.19 2.62 22.67
N SER A 678 -7.43 3.00 22.34
CA SER A 678 -8.51 2.05 22.02
C SER A 678 -8.23 1.23 20.77
N GLU A 679 -7.52 1.82 19.81
CA GLU A 679 -7.23 1.17 18.53
C GLU A 679 -6.13 0.11 18.69
N LEU A 680 -5.03 0.45 19.37
CA LEU A 680 -3.99 -0.53 19.69
C LEU A 680 -4.53 -1.72 20.50
N MET A 681 -5.46 -1.46 21.44
CA MET A 681 -6.10 -2.53 22.19
C MET A 681 -6.98 -3.43 21.31
N ASN A 682 -7.67 -2.87 20.31
CA ASN A 682 -8.46 -3.65 19.37
C ASN A 682 -7.57 -4.54 18.50
N ASP A 683 -6.44 -4.00 18.01
CA ASP A 683 -5.45 -4.76 17.25
C ASP A 683 -4.85 -5.90 18.09
N ALA A 684 -4.55 -5.65 19.37
CA ALA A 684 -4.07 -6.66 20.30
C ALA A 684 -5.06 -7.80 20.49
N ARG A 685 -6.38 -7.51 20.63
CA ARG A 685 -7.43 -8.51 20.73
C ARG A 685 -7.58 -9.34 19.45
N GLN A 686 -7.43 -8.73 18.28
CA GLN A 686 -7.43 -9.46 17.01
C GLN A 686 -6.22 -10.38 16.91
N ALA A 687 -5.04 -9.89 17.30
CA ALA A 687 -3.80 -10.66 17.34
C ALA A 687 -3.88 -11.88 18.27
N GLN A 688 -4.78 -11.89 19.25
CA GLN A 688 -5.01 -13.04 20.14
C GLN A 688 -5.52 -14.27 19.39
N ASN A 689 -6.34 -14.07 18.35
CA ASN A 689 -7.04 -15.13 17.64
C ASN A 689 -6.41 -15.45 16.26
N ASP A 690 -5.42 -14.66 15.81
CA ASP A 690 -4.76 -14.85 14.52
C ASP A 690 -3.23 -14.76 14.68
N PRO A 691 -2.50 -15.88 14.51
CA PRO A 691 -1.04 -15.92 14.66
C PRO A 691 -0.29 -14.98 13.71
N GLN A 692 -0.79 -14.76 12.49
CA GLN A 692 -0.17 -13.84 11.54
C GLN A 692 -0.38 -12.39 11.98
N GLN A 693 -1.58 -12.02 12.40
CA GLN A 693 -1.86 -10.68 12.96
C GLN A 693 -1.06 -10.44 14.25
N ARG A 694 -0.88 -11.48 15.08
CA ARG A 694 -0.03 -11.40 16.27
C ARG A 694 1.40 -11.04 15.91
N LYS A 695 1.97 -11.73 14.92
CA LYS A 695 3.32 -11.43 14.42
C LYS A 695 3.44 -9.98 13.94
N ASP A 696 2.52 -9.52 13.13
CA ASP A 696 2.50 -8.16 12.59
C ASP A 696 2.29 -7.12 13.69
N PHE A 697 1.41 -7.37 14.63
CA PHE A 697 1.16 -6.49 15.78
C PHE A 697 2.41 -6.36 16.67
N LEU A 698 3.05 -7.48 17.03
CA LEU A 698 4.27 -7.48 17.82
C LEU A 698 5.41 -6.73 17.13
N SER A 699 5.65 -6.99 15.84
CA SER A 699 6.77 -6.37 15.12
C SER A 699 6.53 -4.92 14.73
N ARG A 700 5.32 -4.55 14.31
CA ARG A 700 5.02 -3.22 13.73
C ARG A 700 4.42 -2.23 14.71
N SER A 701 3.69 -2.72 15.73
CA SER A 701 3.02 -1.87 16.72
C SER A 701 3.71 -1.84 18.08
N LEU A 702 4.49 -2.89 18.40
CA LEU A 702 5.21 -3.00 19.68
C LEU A 702 6.73 -3.09 19.53
N ASP A 703 7.25 -3.07 18.29
CA ASP A 703 8.68 -3.16 17.97
C ASP A 703 9.40 -4.36 18.60
N ILE A 704 8.71 -5.51 18.66
CA ILE A 704 9.25 -6.78 19.12
C ILE A 704 9.61 -7.63 17.91
N TYR A 705 10.85 -8.13 17.83
CA TYR A 705 11.24 -9.07 16.80
C TYR A 705 10.50 -10.39 16.97
N THR A 706 9.87 -10.82 15.90
CA THR A 706 9.22 -12.13 15.82
C THR A 706 10.03 -12.95 14.81
N SER A 707 10.61 -14.08 15.25
CA SER A 707 11.33 -14.95 14.31
C SER A 707 10.41 -15.38 13.17
N ALA A 708 10.86 -15.10 11.93
CA ALA A 708 10.13 -15.46 10.72
C ALA A 708 10.33 -16.95 10.41
N LEU A 709 9.76 -17.80 11.21
CA LEU A 709 9.37 -19.07 10.65
C LEU A 709 7.92 -18.89 10.15
N ARG A 710 7.71 -19.04 8.84
CA ARG A 710 6.46 -19.63 8.35
C ARG A 710 6.45 -21.04 8.93
N ALA A 711 6.33 -21.14 10.24
CA ALA A 711 6.28 -22.38 10.92
C ALA A 711 4.94 -23.03 10.55
N TYR A 712 4.99 -24.16 9.90
CA TYR A 712 3.86 -25.06 9.75
C TYR A 712 3.30 -25.43 11.13
N PHE A 713 4.15 -25.36 12.17
CA PHE A 713 3.82 -25.58 13.57
C PHE A 713 3.98 -24.31 14.40
N ASP A 714 3.15 -24.14 15.41
CA ASP A 714 3.38 -23.15 16.48
C ASP A 714 4.68 -23.53 17.23
N ILE A 715 5.69 -22.62 17.19
CA ILE A 715 7.01 -22.88 17.77
C ILE A 715 6.95 -23.07 19.28
N GLU A 716 5.98 -22.43 19.96
CA GLU A 716 5.79 -22.60 21.40
C GLU A 716 5.13 -23.93 21.72
N GLU A 717 4.15 -24.37 20.91
CA GLU A 717 3.61 -25.72 21.03
C GLU A 717 4.67 -26.76 20.73
N PHE A 718 5.52 -26.55 19.71
CA PHE A 718 6.63 -27.42 19.39
C PHE A 718 7.62 -27.52 20.57
N ARG A 719 8.03 -26.40 21.17
CA ARG A 719 8.91 -26.39 22.37
C ARG A 719 8.23 -27.05 23.58
N ARG A 720 6.93 -26.81 23.78
CA ARG A 720 6.16 -27.46 24.87
C ARG A 720 6.04 -28.96 24.67
N SER A 721 6.00 -29.44 23.42
CA SER A 721 5.91 -30.88 23.15
C SER A 721 7.13 -31.62 23.69
N ASP A 722 8.34 -31.03 23.57
CA ASP A 722 9.58 -31.61 24.08
C ASP A 722 9.69 -31.51 25.61
N GLN A 723 9.16 -30.47 26.23
CA GLN A 723 9.20 -30.25 27.68
C GLN A 723 8.37 -31.24 28.49
N GLN A 724 7.46 -31.99 27.88
CA GLN A 724 6.59 -32.93 28.55
C GLN A 724 7.27 -34.28 28.88
N TYR A 725 8.42 -34.54 28.23
CA TYR A 725 9.11 -35.84 28.30
C TYR A 725 10.61 -35.59 28.45
N ASN A 726 11.26 -36.32 29.36
CA ASN A 726 12.69 -36.16 29.69
C ASN A 726 13.49 -37.43 29.37
N TRP A 727 13.22 -38.05 28.23
CA TRP A 727 13.94 -39.25 27.81
C TRP A 727 15.24 -38.91 27.10
N THR A 728 16.32 -39.56 27.56
CA THR A 728 17.59 -39.55 26.80
C THR A 728 17.50 -40.54 25.62
N ILE A 729 18.32 -40.35 24.61
CA ILE A 729 18.44 -41.26 23.45
C ILE A 729 18.72 -42.72 23.94
N LYS A 730 19.50 -42.89 25.01
CA LYS A 730 19.78 -44.20 25.59
C LYS A 730 18.57 -44.82 26.22
N GLU A 731 17.69 -44.07 26.77
CA GLU A 731 16.42 -44.57 27.36
C GLU A 731 15.42 -44.89 26.25
N LEU A 732 15.28 -44.04 25.26
CA LEU A 732 14.44 -44.28 24.09
C LEU A 732 14.83 -45.57 23.35
N ALA A 733 16.13 -45.88 23.25
CA ALA A 733 16.63 -47.08 22.61
C ALA A 733 16.22 -48.39 23.35
N LYS A 734 15.76 -48.29 24.62
CA LYS A 734 15.29 -49.45 25.42
C LYS A 734 13.78 -49.61 25.41
N LEU A 735 13.05 -48.63 24.90
CA LEU A 735 11.59 -48.68 24.83
C LEU A 735 11.11 -49.57 23.67
N PRO A 736 9.94 -50.18 23.75
CA PRO A 736 9.38 -51.04 22.69
C PRO A 736 8.84 -50.17 21.52
N ILE A 737 9.72 -49.49 20.87
CA ILE A 737 9.41 -48.57 19.73
C ILE A 737 9.97 -49.17 18.46
N VAL A 738 9.15 -49.19 17.40
CA VAL A 738 9.61 -49.46 16.06
C VAL A 738 10.03 -48.15 15.42
N TRP A 739 11.31 -48.02 15.09
CA TRP A 739 11.87 -46.81 14.54
C TRP A 739 11.90 -46.83 13.01
N TYR A 740 11.46 -45.79 12.38
CA TYR A 740 11.52 -45.53 10.95
C TYR A 740 12.53 -44.44 10.70
N GLY A 741 13.48 -44.64 9.78
CA GLY A 741 14.47 -43.67 9.40
C GLY A 741 14.13 -42.99 8.09
N GLY A 742 14.29 -41.68 8.01
CA GLY A 742 14.23 -40.91 6.80
C GLY A 742 15.48 -40.02 6.65
N SER A 743 15.94 -39.79 5.42
CA SER A 743 17.04 -38.86 5.17
C SER A 743 16.78 -38.03 3.91
N ASP A 744 17.18 -36.77 3.97
CA ASP A 744 17.24 -35.87 2.84
C ASP A 744 18.71 -35.51 2.58
N LEU A 745 19.21 -35.84 1.38
CA LEU A 745 20.61 -35.73 1.03
C LEU A 745 20.85 -34.53 0.10
N ALA A 746 21.54 -33.52 0.59
CA ALA A 746 21.93 -32.35 -0.18
C ALA A 746 23.27 -32.52 -0.88
N LYS A 747 23.40 -32.02 -2.11
CA LYS A 747 24.60 -32.22 -2.93
C LYS A 747 25.66 -31.13 -2.78
N LEU A 748 25.33 -29.87 -2.61
CA LEU A 748 26.31 -28.77 -2.60
C LEU A 748 25.89 -27.52 -1.79
N HIS A 749 24.64 -27.24 -1.64
CA HIS A 749 24.17 -25.94 -1.14
C HIS A 749 23.05 -26.01 -0.10
N ASP A 750 22.73 -27.20 0.42
CA ASP A 750 21.69 -27.38 1.40
C ASP A 750 22.11 -28.25 2.56
N LEU A 751 21.35 -28.27 3.66
CA LEU A 751 21.60 -29.16 4.79
C LEU A 751 21.24 -30.59 4.41
N THR A 752 22.10 -31.54 4.75
CA THR A 752 21.71 -32.97 4.79
C THR A 752 21.01 -33.22 6.12
N ALA A 753 19.80 -33.74 6.09
CA ALA A 753 19.00 -34.04 7.26
C ALA A 753 18.74 -35.55 7.39
N GLY A 754 18.76 -36.05 8.60
CA GLY A 754 18.31 -37.37 8.94
C GLY A 754 17.31 -37.30 10.09
N CYS A 755 16.32 -38.18 10.10
CA CYS A 755 15.31 -38.23 11.14
C CYS A 755 14.95 -39.67 11.50
N LEU A 756 14.80 -39.96 12.79
CA LEU A 756 14.16 -41.15 13.27
C LEU A 756 12.77 -40.80 13.80
N TYR A 757 11.77 -41.58 13.40
CA TYR A 757 10.39 -41.45 13.87
C TYR A 757 9.96 -42.77 14.47
N GLY A 758 9.24 -42.72 15.62
CA GLY A 758 8.65 -43.90 16.23
C GLY A 758 7.50 -43.51 17.17
N THR A 759 6.58 -44.42 17.40
CA THR A 759 5.43 -44.24 18.28
C THR A 759 5.52 -45.15 19.49
N LEU A 760 5.48 -44.58 20.70
CA LEU A 760 5.34 -45.31 21.92
C LEU A 760 3.85 -45.41 22.28
N TYR A 761 3.30 -46.59 22.10
CA TYR A 761 1.88 -46.86 22.35
C TYR A 761 1.55 -47.04 23.83
N ASN A 762 0.37 -46.56 24.24
CA ASN A 762 -0.21 -46.76 25.58
C ASN A 762 0.70 -46.27 26.73
N TYR A 763 1.43 -45.21 26.54
CA TYR A 763 2.25 -44.61 27.58
C TYR A 763 1.35 -43.97 28.66
N LYS A 764 1.59 -44.34 29.93
CA LYS A 764 0.91 -43.71 31.08
C LYS A 764 1.68 -42.47 31.52
N ARG A 765 1.08 -41.32 31.28
CA ARG A 765 1.62 -40.04 31.72
C ARG A 765 1.53 -39.87 33.24
N PRO A 766 2.36 -38.98 33.83
CA PRO A 766 2.28 -38.64 35.27
C PRO A 766 0.91 -38.09 35.70
N ASP A 767 0.14 -37.50 34.79
CA ASP A 767 -1.23 -37.02 35.05
C ASP A 767 -2.30 -38.15 35.04
N GLY A 768 -1.88 -39.41 34.89
CA GLY A 768 -2.72 -40.59 34.92
C GLY A 768 -3.39 -40.93 33.57
N LYS A 769 -3.23 -40.12 32.55
CA LYS A 769 -3.76 -40.38 31.20
C LYS A 769 -2.88 -41.36 30.45
N THR A 770 -3.51 -42.25 29.69
CA THR A 770 -2.83 -43.12 28.73
C THR A 770 -2.89 -42.50 27.36
N VAL A 771 -1.76 -42.29 26.71
CA VAL A 771 -1.63 -41.65 25.40
C VAL A 771 -0.63 -42.42 24.54
N ASP A 772 -0.76 -42.27 23.22
CA ASP A 772 0.27 -42.67 22.27
C ASP A 772 1.19 -41.44 22.07
N VAL A 773 2.51 -41.65 22.12
CA VAL A 773 3.50 -40.60 22.01
C VAL A 773 4.31 -40.78 20.73
N ASP A 774 4.18 -39.85 19.82
CA ASP A 774 5.03 -39.80 18.64
C ASP A 774 6.36 -39.12 18.99
N ILE A 775 7.45 -39.75 18.62
CA ILE A 775 8.81 -39.34 18.95
C ILE A 775 9.58 -39.11 17.66
N ILE A 776 10.14 -37.93 17.53
CA ILE A 776 10.93 -37.49 16.36
C ILE A 776 12.33 -37.11 16.86
N ILE A 777 13.35 -37.74 16.28
CA ILE A 777 14.76 -37.44 16.59
C ILE A 777 15.43 -36.93 15.30
N PRO A 778 15.49 -35.63 15.06
CA PRO A 778 16.15 -35.07 13.90
C PRO A 778 17.64 -34.87 14.15
N HIS A 779 18.45 -34.98 13.09
CA HIS A 779 19.84 -34.55 13.06
C HIS A 779 20.16 -33.98 11.69
N CYS A 780 20.90 -32.87 11.65
CA CYS A 780 21.30 -32.24 10.41
C CYS A 780 22.83 -32.17 10.33
N TRP A 781 23.37 -32.29 9.10
CA TRP A 781 24.79 -32.14 8.81
C TRP A 781 25.02 -30.96 7.87
N PHE A 782 26.05 -30.20 8.15
CA PHE A 782 26.41 -29.02 7.40
C PHE A 782 27.72 -29.23 6.62
N PRO A 783 27.78 -28.91 5.30
CA PRO A 783 29.02 -29.02 4.54
C PRO A 783 30.08 -28.03 5.03
N VAL A 784 31.19 -28.51 5.57
CA VAL A 784 32.26 -27.67 6.16
C VAL A 784 32.83 -26.63 5.19
N THR A 785 32.96 -26.99 3.92
CA THR A 785 33.50 -26.11 2.87
C THR A 785 32.65 -24.91 2.54
N ALA A 786 31.33 -25.01 2.72
CA ALA A 786 30.35 -23.94 2.46
C ALA A 786 29.80 -23.30 3.75
N ALA A 787 30.25 -23.77 4.92
CA ALA A 787 29.65 -23.44 6.21
C ALA A 787 29.59 -21.93 6.49
N ARG A 788 30.67 -21.17 6.21
CA ARG A 788 30.69 -19.71 6.47
C ARG A 788 29.78 -18.95 5.54
N GLU A 789 29.83 -19.24 4.23
CA GLU A 789 29.01 -18.55 3.23
C GLU A 789 27.52 -18.82 3.47
N LYS A 790 27.17 -20.07 3.75
CA LYS A 790 25.80 -20.48 4.07
C LYS A 790 25.31 -19.91 5.40
N ALA A 791 26.13 -19.89 6.45
CA ALA A 791 25.75 -19.27 7.70
C ALA A 791 25.45 -17.76 7.55
N GLU A 792 26.17 -17.08 6.65
CA GLU A 792 25.90 -15.67 6.33
C GLU A 792 24.67 -15.47 5.43
N VAL A 793 24.46 -16.32 4.45
CA VAL A 793 23.35 -16.21 3.49
C VAL A 793 22.03 -16.71 4.09
N ASP A 794 22.05 -17.91 4.70
CA ASP A 794 20.85 -18.55 5.26
C ASP A 794 20.66 -18.24 6.76
N GLN A 795 21.60 -17.45 7.33
CA GLN A 795 21.54 -16.97 8.71
C GLN A 795 21.49 -18.10 9.77
N ILE A 796 22.22 -19.19 9.52
CA ILE A 796 22.29 -20.34 10.42
C ILE A 796 23.32 -20.07 11.53
N PRO A 797 22.99 -20.33 12.81
CA PRO A 797 23.92 -20.12 13.93
C PRO A 797 25.02 -21.19 13.93
N LEU A 798 26.14 -20.90 13.27
CA LEU A 798 27.25 -21.83 13.02
C LEU A 798 27.87 -22.45 14.28
N PHE A 799 27.83 -21.74 15.39
CA PHE A 799 28.37 -22.17 16.68
C PHE A 799 27.37 -22.92 17.57
N GLY A 800 26.13 -23.08 17.11
CA GLY A 800 25.12 -23.91 17.77
C GLY A 800 25.08 -25.36 17.26
N TRP A 801 25.96 -25.67 16.30
CA TRP A 801 26.02 -27.01 15.65
C TRP A 801 27.32 -27.77 16.08
#